data_dadcd37d9045ae8f60d5cf431a86c759
#
_entry.id   dadcd37d9045ae8f60d5cf431a86c759
#
_cell.length_a   1.000
_cell.length_b   1.000
_cell.length_c   1.000
_cell.angle_alpha   90.00
_cell.angle_beta   90.00
_cell.angle_gamma   90.00
#
_symmetry.space_group_name_H-M   'P 1'
#
loop_
_entity.id
_entity.type
_entity.pdbx_description
1 polymer ?
#
loop_
_entity_poly.entity_id
_entity_poly.type
_entity_poly.pdbx_seq_one_letter_code
_entity_poly.pdbx_strand_id
1 'polypeptide(L)'
;MAIPAGNSFGTRDKLNVGAQSFDIHRLEKLEKHGMHAVAKLPFSLRILLENLLRCEDGRFVGPNDIRALAGWTPNAAQKEIAFMPARVLLQDFTGVPAIVDLATMREAVKRMGGNPSRINPLFPAELVIDHSVQVDKFGDANAFGLNAELEFQRNVERYAFLRWGQTAFKNFKVVPPDTGICHQVNLEYLARVVCAAPFGTRVEAYPDSVVGTDSHTTMVNALGVFGWGVGGIEAEAAMLGQPSSMLIPEVVGFRLHGKLREGATATDLVLTVTEMLRKKGVVGKFVEFYGTGLSTLSVPDRATIANMAPEYGATMGFFPVDPETLAYLQFTGRAHEQIALVEAYCKEQSLFRTDSTADPIFSDKLELDLGTVEPTVAGPKRPQDRVALRNAKSSFTKVVEGAPQKHIQVRSNDDSFDFSSGAVVIAAITSCTNTSNPSLMVGAGLLAKKAVERGLQVKPWVKTSLAPGSKVVTDYLAAAGLTPFLEKLKFHLVGYGCTTCIGNSGPLSDPISAAIKENNLVAVAVLSGNRNFEGRIHPLVRANYLASPPLVVAYALAGRMDLDLTTEPLGSDKSGKPVFLSDIWPTPQEIETTVRAAVSTSMYTKQYSEVYEGDAHWKGMHVPQGDLYQWDPKSTYIKLPPYFENMPKTPPPLADVHAARVLAVLGDSVTTDHISPAGSIPVDSPAGKYLIANGVKPYEFNSYGARRGNHEVMLRGTFANIRLRNQLAPGTEGGWTLYLPGGEKMSIYEAAVKYREAGVPLMVIAGKEYGSGSSRDWAAKGTRLLGVRVVIAESYERIHRSNLIGMGVMPLEFKAGENRESLGLTGHEIFDIEGIASLAPGKSISVHTKSDGGKVKKFSVVARVDTPEEVSYYHHGGILQYVLRQML
;
A
#
# COMPACT_ATOMS: atom_id res chain seq x y z
N MET A 1 3.56 -8.60 -28.29
CA MET A 1 3.38 -9.85 -27.54
C MET A 1 3.16 -10.97 -28.54
N ALA A 2 3.83 -12.12 -28.40
CA ALA A 2 3.41 -13.30 -29.17
C ALA A 2 2.01 -13.68 -28.70
N ILE A 3 1.11 -13.87 -29.66
CA ILE A 3 -0.28 -14.23 -29.36
C ILE A 3 -0.25 -15.61 -28.71
N PRO A 4 -0.77 -15.80 -27.48
CA PRO A 4 -0.88 -17.13 -26.91
C PRO A 4 -1.64 -18.02 -27.90
N ALA A 5 -1.01 -19.09 -28.33
CA ALA A 5 -1.58 -19.97 -29.37
C ALA A 5 -2.45 -21.07 -28.74
N GLY A 6 -2.43 -21.19 -27.41
CA GLY A 6 -3.10 -22.27 -26.70
C GLY A 6 -4.62 -22.11 -26.67
N ASN A 7 -5.32 -23.21 -26.82
CA ASN A 7 -6.74 -23.40 -26.58
C ASN A 7 -7.00 -24.89 -26.38
N SER A 8 -6.18 -25.51 -25.52
CA SER A 8 -6.14 -26.97 -25.32
C SER A 8 -7.48 -27.58 -24.96
N PHE A 9 -8.36 -26.77 -24.33
CA PHE A 9 -9.71 -27.22 -23.92
C PHE A 9 -10.84 -26.70 -24.80
N GLY A 10 -10.53 -26.06 -25.95
CA GLY A 10 -11.55 -25.53 -26.86
C GLY A 10 -12.51 -24.52 -26.24
N THR A 11 -12.06 -23.78 -25.25
CA THR A 11 -12.90 -22.85 -24.47
C THR A 11 -13.24 -21.55 -25.17
N ARG A 12 -12.46 -21.19 -26.23
CA ARG A 12 -12.71 -19.95 -26.97
C ARG A 12 -14.09 -19.98 -27.68
N ASP A 13 -14.83 -18.89 -27.58
CA ASP A 13 -16.18 -18.72 -28.11
C ASP A 13 -16.52 -17.22 -28.28
N LYS A 14 -17.72 -16.96 -28.83
CA LYS A 14 -18.26 -15.62 -29.08
C LYS A 14 -19.25 -15.23 -27.97
N LEU A 15 -19.13 -13.99 -27.51
CA LEU A 15 -20.13 -13.30 -26.69
C LEU A 15 -20.67 -12.12 -27.51
N ASN A 16 -22.00 -12.07 -27.75
CA ASN A 16 -22.61 -10.96 -28.43
C ASN A 16 -23.30 -10.04 -27.42
N VAL A 17 -22.99 -8.75 -27.47
CA VAL A 17 -23.57 -7.71 -26.60
C VAL A 17 -24.04 -6.56 -27.47
N GLY A 18 -25.34 -6.41 -27.61
CA GLY A 18 -25.91 -5.49 -28.59
C GLY A 18 -25.44 -5.80 -30.02
N ALA A 19 -24.86 -4.81 -30.68
CA ALA A 19 -24.29 -4.96 -32.03
C ALA A 19 -22.82 -5.41 -32.03
N GLN A 20 -22.18 -5.57 -30.87
CA GLN A 20 -20.76 -5.95 -30.76
C GLN A 20 -20.60 -7.45 -30.48
N SER A 21 -19.53 -8.03 -31.01
CA SER A 21 -19.15 -9.44 -30.79
C SER A 21 -17.74 -9.53 -30.23
N PHE A 22 -17.58 -10.22 -29.14
CA PHE A 22 -16.30 -10.41 -28.44
C PHE A 22 -15.91 -11.87 -28.42
N ASP A 23 -14.61 -12.15 -28.52
CA ASP A 23 -14.05 -13.46 -28.20
C ASP A 23 -13.92 -13.56 -26.68
N ILE A 24 -14.28 -14.71 -26.09
CA ILE A 24 -14.16 -15.02 -24.68
C ILE A 24 -13.66 -16.45 -24.49
N HIS A 25 -13.13 -16.78 -23.32
CA HIS A 25 -12.83 -18.15 -22.91
C HIS A 25 -13.92 -18.63 -21.94
N ARG A 26 -14.89 -19.43 -22.45
CA ARG A 26 -16.03 -19.94 -21.65
C ARG A 26 -15.60 -20.96 -20.63
N LEU A 27 -15.78 -20.68 -19.35
CA LEU A 27 -15.46 -21.57 -18.25
C LEU A 27 -16.32 -22.86 -18.28
N GLU A 28 -17.59 -22.74 -18.65
CA GLU A 28 -18.54 -23.85 -18.76
C GLU A 28 -18.04 -24.98 -19.67
N LYS A 29 -17.29 -24.64 -20.73
CA LYS A 29 -16.78 -25.66 -21.65
C LYS A 29 -15.80 -26.64 -21.00
N LEU A 30 -15.20 -26.31 -19.87
CA LEU A 30 -14.34 -27.20 -19.09
C LEU A 30 -15.09 -28.41 -18.54
N GLU A 31 -16.41 -28.32 -18.37
CA GLU A 31 -17.25 -29.46 -17.94
C GLU A 31 -17.19 -30.63 -18.93
N LYS A 32 -17.06 -30.36 -20.25
CA LYS A 32 -16.89 -31.38 -21.29
C LYS A 32 -15.59 -32.18 -21.15
N HIS A 33 -14.66 -31.65 -20.36
CA HIS A 33 -13.38 -32.30 -20.05
C HIS A 33 -13.36 -32.94 -18.67
N GLY A 34 -14.53 -33.14 -18.05
CA GLY A 34 -14.68 -33.75 -16.73
C GLY A 34 -14.40 -32.81 -15.55
N MET A 35 -14.28 -31.51 -15.76
CA MET A 35 -13.99 -30.50 -14.71
C MET A 35 -15.30 -29.85 -14.22
N HIS A 36 -16.17 -30.65 -13.60
CA HIS A 36 -17.52 -30.23 -13.15
C HIS A 36 -17.50 -29.36 -11.88
N ALA A 37 -16.36 -29.19 -11.22
CA ALA A 37 -16.24 -28.40 -9.98
C ALA A 37 -16.12 -26.89 -10.25
N VAL A 38 -15.93 -26.45 -11.50
CA VAL A 38 -15.68 -25.04 -11.85
C VAL A 38 -16.78 -24.11 -11.33
N ALA A 39 -18.05 -24.50 -11.44
CA ALA A 39 -19.19 -23.73 -10.93
C ALA A 39 -19.21 -23.58 -9.39
N LYS A 40 -18.45 -24.37 -8.65
CA LYS A 40 -18.35 -24.33 -7.18
C LYS A 40 -17.09 -23.64 -6.69
N LEU A 41 -16.17 -23.25 -7.59
CA LEU A 41 -14.99 -22.51 -7.22
C LEU A 41 -15.36 -21.14 -6.64
N PRO A 42 -14.58 -20.57 -5.75
CA PRO A 42 -14.65 -19.17 -5.40
C PRO A 42 -14.60 -18.26 -6.66
N PHE A 43 -15.28 -17.14 -6.64
CA PHE A 43 -15.31 -16.22 -7.79
C PHE A 43 -13.90 -15.75 -8.17
N SER A 44 -13.07 -15.47 -7.18
CA SER A 44 -11.66 -15.13 -7.37
C SER A 44 -10.88 -16.19 -8.13
N LEU A 45 -11.11 -17.48 -7.85
CA LEU A 45 -10.46 -18.58 -8.56
C LEU A 45 -11.03 -18.81 -9.98
N ARG A 46 -12.31 -18.48 -10.22
CA ARG A 46 -12.88 -18.51 -11.59
C ARG A 46 -12.20 -17.47 -12.49
N ILE A 47 -11.96 -16.25 -11.96
CA ILE A 47 -11.22 -15.18 -12.68
C ILE A 47 -9.79 -15.65 -12.97
N LEU A 48 -9.13 -16.24 -11.99
CA LEU A 48 -7.78 -16.77 -12.17
C LEU A 48 -7.73 -17.91 -13.18
N LEU A 49 -8.76 -18.78 -13.22
CA LEU A 49 -8.89 -19.86 -14.20
C LEU A 49 -9.09 -19.31 -15.62
N GLU A 50 -9.92 -18.27 -15.78
CA GLU A 50 -10.06 -17.57 -17.05
C GLU A 50 -8.70 -17.00 -17.52
N ASN A 51 -7.96 -16.39 -16.61
CA ASN A 51 -6.65 -15.85 -16.91
C ASN A 51 -5.69 -16.94 -17.45
N LEU A 52 -5.65 -18.11 -16.81
CA LEU A 52 -4.83 -19.22 -17.30
C LEU A 52 -5.27 -19.71 -18.69
N LEU A 53 -6.58 -19.82 -18.94
CA LEU A 53 -7.12 -20.24 -20.25
C LEU A 53 -6.75 -19.25 -21.36
N ARG A 54 -6.85 -17.97 -21.10
CA ARG A 54 -6.54 -16.90 -22.04
C ARG A 54 -5.04 -16.74 -22.29
N CYS A 55 -4.21 -16.98 -21.26
CA CYS A 55 -2.76 -16.83 -21.33
C CYS A 55 -2.01 -18.13 -21.61
N GLU A 56 -2.71 -19.21 -21.98
CA GLU A 56 -2.08 -20.49 -22.30
C GLU A 56 -1.11 -20.33 -23.48
N ASP A 57 0.19 -20.54 -23.21
CA ASP A 57 1.28 -20.35 -24.19
C ASP A 57 2.20 -21.59 -24.28
N GLY A 58 1.98 -22.58 -23.44
CA GLY A 58 2.80 -23.80 -23.35
C GLY A 58 4.18 -23.59 -22.69
N ARG A 59 4.52 -22.33 -22.32
CA ARG A 59 5.77 -21.97 -21.66
C ARG A 59 5.54 -21.64 -20.18
N PHE A 60 4.76 -20.59 -19.90
CA PHE A 60 4.40 -20.13 -18.55
C PHE A 60 3.11 -20.78 -18.08
N VAL A 61 2.14 -20.95 -18.98
CA VAL A 61 0.85 -21.55 -18.69
C VAL A 61 0.62 -22.72 -19.62
N GLY A 62 0.47 -23.91 -19.06
CA GLY A 62 0.19 -25.13 -19.78
C GLY A 62 -1.13 -25.80 -19.34
N PRO A 63 -1.58 -26.86 -20.07
CA PRO A 63 -2.83 -27.56 -19.78
C PRO A 63 -2.89 -28.13 -18.35
N ASN A 64 -1.74 -28.47 -17.76
CA ASN A 64 -1.68 -29.01 -16.39
C ASN A 64 -1.95 -27.97 -15.32
N ASP A 65 -1.67 -26.69 -15.59
CA ASP A 65 -1.95 -25.59 -14.67
C ASP A 65 -3.45 -25.29 -14.63
N ILE A 66 -4.06 -25.30 -15.84
CA ILE A 66 -5.50 -25.17 -15.99
C ILE A 66 -6.24 -26.31 -15.29
N ARG A 67 -5.80 -27.57 -15.48
CA ARG A 67 -6.42 -28.74 -14.78
C ARG A 67 -6.29 -28.65 -13.29
N ALA A 68 -5.13 -28.22 -12.78
CA ALA A 68 -4.90 -28.11 -11.34
C ALA A 68 -5.83 -27.09 -10.69
N LEU A 69 -5.99 -25.91 -11.31
CA LEU A 69 -6.87 -24.87 -10.80
C LEU A 69 -8.36 -25.23 -10.98
N ALA A 70 -8.75 -25.78 -12.13
CA ALA A 70 -10.12 -26.24 -12.36
C ALA A 70 -10.56 -27.37 -11.44
N GLY A 71 -9.61 -28.22 -11.02
CA GLY A 71 -9.82 -29.30 -10.05
C GLY A 71 -9.51 -28.90 -8.59
N TRP A 72 -9.38 -27.61 -8.28
CA TRP A 72 -9.03 -27.14 -6.95
C TRP A 72 -10.03 -27.61 -5.87
N THR A 73 -9.47 -28.01 -4.74
CA THR A 73 -10.22 -28.35 -3.52
C THR A 73 -9.50 -27.75 -2.31
N PRO A 74 -10.18 -27.53 -1.16
CA PRO A 74 -9.59 -26.94 0.03
C PRO A 74 -8.30 -27.60 0.54
N ASN A 75 -8.13 -28.90 0.26
CA ASN A 75 -6.98 -29.70 0.70
C ASN A 75 -6.07 -30.11 -0.47
N ALA A 76 -6.18 -29.47 -1.63
CA ALA A 76 -5.34 -29.81 -2.76
C ALA A 76 -3.86 -29.50 -2.45
N ALA A 77 -2.95 -30.31 -2.98
CA ALA A 77 -1.53 -30.01 -2.95
C ALA A 77 -1.26 -28.65 -3.60
N GLN A 78 -0.43 -27.85 -2.99
CA GLN A 78 -0.06 -26.56 -3.54
C GLN A 78 0.68 -26.75 -4.86
N LYS A 79 0.27 -26.01 -5.88
CA LYS A 79 0.89 -25.99 -7.20
C LYS A 79 1.14 -24.55 -7.61
N GLU A 80 2.31 -24.31 -8.19
CA GLU A 80 2.64 -23.04 -8.80
C GLU A 80 1.87 -22.84 -10.10
N ILE A 81 1.40 -21.62 -10.32
CA ILE A 81 0.77 -21.12 -11.53
C ILE A 81 1.31 -19.73 -11.88
N ALA A 82 1.18 -19.32 -13.12
CA ALA A 82 1.58 -18.02 -13.62
C ALA A 82 0.35 -17.16 -13.91
N PHE A 83 0.29 -15.98 -13.29
CA PHE A 83 -0.79 -15.00 -13.46
C PHE A 83 -0.31 -13.79 -14.28
N MET A 84 -1.07 -13.39 -15.29
CA MET A 84 -0.78 -12.23 -16.13
C MET A 84 -1.81 -11.13 -15.90
N PRO A 85 -1.47 -10.00 -15.23
CA PRO A 85 -2.43 -8.92 -15.01
C PRO A 85 -2.83 -8.24 -16.31
N ALA A 86 -4.05 -7.71 -16.38
CA ALA A 86 -4.54 -6.94 -17.51
C ALA A 86 -3.89 -5.54 -17.58
N ARG A 87 -3.50 -4.99 -16.43
CA ARG A 87 -2.88 -3.66 -16.31
C ARG A 87 -2.06 -3.53 -15.02
N VAL A 88 -1.24 -2.48 -14.97
CA VAL A 88 -0.42 -2.12 -13.81
C VAL A 88 -0.80 -0.73 -13.32
N LEU A 89 -0.98 -0.57 -12.03
CA LEU A 89 -1.28 0.70 -11.36
C LEU A 89 -0.09 1.12 -10.50
N LEU A 90 0.36 2.35 -10.66
CA LEU A 90 1.50 2.90 -9.93
C LEU A 90 1.07 4.13 -9.12
N GLN A 91 1.60 4.30 -7.94
CA GLN A 91 1.60 5.58 -7.22
C GLN A 91 3.01 6.21 -7.35
N ASP A 92 3.15 7.52 -7.18
CA ASP A 92 4.38 8.22 -7.59
C ASP A 92 5.62 7.89 -6.74
N PHE A 93 5.49 7.61 -5.44
CA PHE A 93 6.67 7.27 -4.60
C PHE A 93 7.29 5.90 -4.94
N THR A 94 6.54 4.98 -5.53
CA THR A 94 7.02 3.67 -5.98
C THR A 94 7.07 3.59 -7.50
N GLY A 95 6.28 4.37 -8.21
CA GLY A 95 6.28 4.44 -9.66
C GLY A 95 7.47 5.20 -10.24
N VAL A 96 7.90 6.30 -9.61
CA VAL A 96 9.12 7.00 -10.05
C VAL A 96 10.33 6.08 -10.09
N PRO A 97 10.70 5.34 -9.01
CA PRO A 97 11.80 4.38 -9.10
C PRO A 97 11.57 3.27 -10.13
N ALA A 98 10.33 2.81 -10.34
CA ALA A 98 10.04 1.83 -11.39
C ALA A 98 10.34 2.37 -12.79
N ILE A 99 9.96 3.61 -13.08
CA ILE A 99 10.30 4.25 -14.37
C ILE A 99 11.81 4.57 -14.47
N VAL A 100 12.48 4.90 -13.36
CA VAL A 100 13.96 5.02 -13.31
C VAL A 100 14.62 3.70 -13.70
N ASP A 101 14.12 2.57 -13.23
CA ASP A 101 14.65 1.26 -13.56
C ASP A 101 14.43 0.91 -15.03
N LEU A 102 13.24 1.17 -15.60
CA LEU A 102 12.99 1.00 -17.03
C LEU A 102 13.90 1.90 -17.89
N ALA A 103 14.11 3.15 -17.48
CA ALA A 103 15.06 4.05 -18.15
C ALA A 103 16.50 3.53 -18.08
N THR A 104 16.89 2.99 -16.91
CA THR A 104 18.21 2.36 -16.69
C THR A 104 18.38 1.10 -17.54
N MET A 105 17.31 0.29 -17.69
CA MET A 105 17.31 -0.88 -18.57
C MET A 105 17.53 -0.47 -20.04
N ARG A 106 16.91 0.61 -20.51
CA ARG A 106 17.17 1.16 -21.86
C ARG A 106 18.64 1.51 -22.06
N GLU A 107 19.24 2.19 -21.07
CA GLU A 107 20.66 2.53 -21.11
C GLU A 107 21.54 1.28 -21.12
N ALA A 108 21.22 0.28 -20.29
CA ALA A 108 21.93 -0.99 -20.26
C ALA A 108 21.83 -1.76 -21.61
N VAL A 109 20.62 -1.85 -22.19
CA VAL A 109 20.40 -2.48 -23.49
C VAL A 109 21.22 -1.80 -24.58
N LYS A 110 21.24 -0.46 -24.63
CA LYS A 110 22.07 0.31 -25.58
C LYS A 110 23.55 -0.03 -25.40
N ARG A 111 24.05 -0.03 -24.17
CA ARG A 111 25.45 -0.32 -23.84
C ARG A 111 25.84 -1.74 -24.27
N MET A 112 24.91 -2.69 -24.19
CA MET A 112 25.10 -4.09 -24.59
C MET A 112 24.87 -4.34 -26.09
N GLY A 113 24.59 -3.29 -26.89
CA GLY A 113 24.41 -3.35 -28.35
C GLY A 113 23.00 -3.73 -28.81
N GLY A 114 22.01 -3.75 -27.88
CA GLY A 114 20.60 -4.02 -28.20
C GLY A 114 19.81 -2.76 -28.57
N ASN A 115 18.51 -2.93 -28.86
CA ASN A 115 17.60 -1.83 -29.18
C ASN A 115 16.84 -1.37 -27.93
N PRO A 116 17.09 -0.15 -27.40
CA PRO A 116 16.42 0.39 -26.22
C PRO A 116 14.89 0.47 -26.34
N SER A 117 14.37 0.68 -27.56
CA SER A 117 12.93 0.81 -27.78
C SER A 117 12.14 -0.51 -27.53
N ARG A 118 12.83 -1.63 -27.31
CA ARG A 118 12.20 -2.88 -26.86
C ARG A 118 11.73 -2.82 -25.41
N ILE A 119 12.32 -1.92 -24.59
CA ILE A 119 11.92 -1.73 -23.19
C ILE A 119 10.72 -0.77 -23.17
N ASN A 120 9.53 -1.33 -23.07
CA ASN A 120 8.24 -0.63 -22.92
C ASN A 120 7.28 -1.48 -22.10
N PRO A 121 6.34 -0.86 -21.37
CA PRO A 121 5.20 -1.59 -20.84
C PRO A 121 4.42 -2.30 -21.96
N LEU A 122 4.23 -3.60 -21.80
CA LEU A 122 3.46 -4.43 -22.73
C LEU A 122 1.96 -4.38 -22.41
N PHE A 123 1.61 -4.07 -21.18
CA PHE A 123 0.26 -3.83 -20.69
C PHE A 123 0.06 -2.37 -20.34
N PRO A 124 -1.18 -1.86 -20.30
CA PRO A 124 -1.46 -0.52 -19.79
C PRO A 124 -0.86 -0.34 -18.39
N ALA A 125 -0.04 0.68 -18.24
CA ALA A 125 0.54 1.10 -16.96
C ALA A 125 0.10 2.54 -16.70
N GLU A 126 -0.57 2.76 -15.58
CA GLU A 126 -1.12 4.05 -15.19
C GLU A 126 -0.50 4.47 -13.86
N LEU A 127 0.12 5.66 -13.84
CA LEU A 127 0.71 6.22 -12.64
C LEU A 127 -0.12 7.41 -12.18
N VAL A 128 -0.47 7.42 -10.89
CA VAL A 128 -1.17 8.55 -10.27
C VAL A 128 -0.21 9.25 -9.32
N ILE A 129 -0.05 10.57 -9.48
CA ILE A 129 0.74 11.40 -8.56
C ILE A 129 -0.17 11.78 -7.40
N ASP A 130 0.05 11.13 -6.24
CA ASP A 130 -0.85 11.20 -5.10
C ASP A 130 -0.17 11.17 -3.72
N HIS A 131 1.17 11.03 -3.67
CA HIS A 131 1.92 10.89 -2.42
C HIS A 131 2.89 12.05 -2.16
N SER A 132 2.93 13.08 -3.01
CA SER A 132 3.92 14.16 -2.95
C SER A 132 3.48 15.36 -2.13
N VAL A 133 2.18 15.58 -1.96
CA VAL A 133 1.63 16.70 -1.19
C VAL A 133 1.91 16.53 0.32
N GLN A 134 2.34 17.62 0.98
CA GLN A 134 2.52 17.69 2.42
C GLN A 134 1.61 18.74 3.02
N VAL A 135 1.12 18.52 4.24
CA VAL A 135 0.26 19.46 4.95
C VAL A 135 1.12 20.52 5.67
N ASP A 136 1.82 21.35 4.90
CA ASP A 136 2.61 22.47 5.44
C ASP A 136 1.71 23.59 5.96
N LYS A 137 0.63 23.87 5.22
CA LYS A 137 -0.38 24.89 5.54
C LYS A 137 -1.71 24.22 5.85
N PHE A 138 -2.43 24.74 6.84
CA PHE A 138 -3.69 24.17 7.32
C PHE A 138 -4.54 25.22 8.05
N GLY A 139 -5.82 24.94 8.23
CA GLY A 139 -6.73 25.73 9.05
C GLY A 139 -7.20 27.06 8.45
N ASP A 140 -6.89 27.33 7.19
CA ASP A 140 -7.35 28.50 6.46
C ASP A 140 -7.63 28.19 4.96
N ALA A 141 -8.33 29.10 4.29
CA ALA A 141 -8.80 28.94 2.91
C ALA A 141 -7.67 28.88 1.85
N ASN A 142 -6.47 29.38 2.16
CA ASN A 142 -5.35 29.39 1.24
C ASN A 142 -4.51 28.10 1.33
N ALA A 143 -4.79 27.24 2.31
CA ALA A 143 -3.97 26.07 2.61
C ALA A 143 -3.76 25.17 1.38
N PHE A 144 -4.80 24.88 0.60
CA PHE A 144 -4.71 24.07 -0.60
C PHE A 144 -3.75 24.67 -1.64
N GLY A 145 -3.98 25.91 -2.03
CA GLY A 145 -3.14 26.58 -3.05
C GLY A 145 -1.67 26.67 -2.64
N LEU A 146 -1.39 26.99 -1.36
CA LEU A 146 -0.02 27.08 -0.85
C LEU A 146 0.67 25.70 -0.78
N ASN A 147 -0.06 24.64 -0.41
CA ASN A 147 0.50 23.29 -0.38
C ASN A 147 0.77 22.77 -1.80
N ALA A 148 -0.12 23.00 -2.75
CA ALA A 148 0.06 22.64 -4.17
C ALA A 148 1.28 23.35 -4.79
N GLU A 149 1.44 24.64 -4.54
CA GLU A 149 2.62 25.40 -4.98
C GLU A 149 3.91 24.81 -4.40
N LEU A 150 3.95 24.55 -3.10
CA LEU A 150 5.10 23.91 -2.44
C LEU A 150 5.38 22.50 -2.97
N GLU A 151 4.33 21.73 -3.27
CA GLU A 151 4.46 20.41 -3.89
C GLU A 151 5.16 20.50 -5.23
N PHE A 152 4.70 21.39 -6.11
CA PHE A 152 5.30 21.61 -7.41
C PHE A 152 6.75 22.06 -7.31
N GLN A 153 7.05 23.08 -6.51
CA GLN A 153 8.41 23.58 -6.31
C GLN A 153 9.38 22.49 -5.85
N ARG A 154 8.94 21.61 -4.93
CA ARG A 154 9.76 20.53 -4.39
C ARG A 154 9.98 19.37 -5.36
N ASN A 155 9.06 19.15 -6.30
CA ASN A 155 8.99 17.93 -7.09
C ASN A 155 9.11 18.15 -8.61
N VAL A 156 9.40 19.34 -9.06
CA VAL A 156 9.42 19.70 -10.49
C VAL A 156 10.29 18.76 -11.33
N GLU A 157 11.45 18.34 -10.82
CA GLU A 157 12.35 17.41 -11.51
C GLU A 157 11.73 16.02 -11.66
N ARG A 158 11.09 15.50 -10.60
CA ARG A 158 10.37 14.21 -10.63
C ARG A 158 9.21 14.25 -11.61
N TYR A 159 8.48 15.35 -11.64
CA TYR A 159 7.32 15.54 -12.52
C TYR A 159 7.75 15.66 -13.99
N ALA A 160 8.81 16.39 -14.27
CA ALA A 160 9.41 16.45 -15.60
C ALA A 160 9.89 15.08 -16.08
N PHE A 161 10.49 14.27 -15.18
CA PHE A 161 10.88 12.90 -15.46
C PHE A 161 9.68 12.01 -15.79
N LEU A 162 8.60 12.09 -15.02
CA LEU A 162 7.37 11.32 -15.28
C LEU A 162 6.71 11.71 -16.61
N ARG A 163 6.69 13.02 -16.93
CA ARG A 163 6.21 13.50 -18.23
C ARG A 163 7.08 13.01 -19.38
N TRP A 164 8.41 12.98 -19.20
CA TRP A 164 9.29 12.33 -20.16
C TRP A 164 8.92 10.86 -20.33
N GLY A 165 8.73 10.13 -19.25
CA GLY A 165 8.33 8.72 -19.28
C GLY A 165 7.04 8.50 -20.08
N GLN A 166 6.04 9.38 -19.90
CA GLN A 166 4.78 9.32 -20.64
C GLN A 166 4.97 9.52 -22.16
N THR A 167 5.96 10.26 -22.59
CA THR A 167 6.28 10.44 -24.02
C THR A 167 7.22 9.38 -24.57
N ALA A 168 8.15 8.89 -23.75
CA ALA A 168 9.17 7.93 -24.14
C ALA A 168 8.68 6.46 -24.13
N PHE A 169 7.78 6.09 -23.21
CA PHE A 169 7.26 4.73 -23.09
C PHE A 169 5.86 4.61 -23.68
N LYS A 170 5.65 3.58 -24.51
CA LYS A 170 4.32 3.19 -24.96
C LYS A 170 3.53 2.58 -23.81
N ASN A 171 2.20 2.71 -23.84
CA ASN A 171 1.28 2.17 -22.82
C ASN A 171 1.51 2.70 -21.39
N PHE A 172 2.23 3.81 -21.23
CA PHE A 172 2.43 4.47 -19.95
C PHE A 172 1.69 5.80 -19.92
N LYS A 173 0.85 6.01 -18.90
CA LYS A 173 0.10 7.25 -18.68
C LYS A 173 0.29 7.76 -17.26
N VAL A 174 0.28 9.07 -17.09
CA VAL A 174 0.41 9.74 -15.80
C VAL A 174 -0.83 10.57 -15.52
N VAL A 175 -1.48 10.30 -14.39
CA VAL A 175 -2.50 11.17 -13.79
C VAL A 175 -1.77 12.23 -12.97
N PRO A 176 -1.92 13.53 -13.31
CA PRO A 176 -1.19 14.62 -12.67
C PRO A 176 -1.49 14.79 -11.17
N PRO A 177 -0.66 15.58 -10.43
CA PRO A 177 -0.96 15.94 -9.04
C PRO A 177 -2.30 16.65 -8.91
N ASP A 178 -2.80 16.78 -7.69
CA ASP A 178 -4.10 17.40 -7.35
C ASP A 178 -5.33 16.72 -7.98
N THR A 179 -5.22 15.47 -8.46
CA THR A 179 -6.36 14.73 -9.03
C THR A 179 -7.05 13.85 -8.00
N GLY A 180 -6.30 13.10 -7.24
CA GLY A 180 -6.80 12.19 -6.21
C GLY A 180 -5.82 11.09 -5.88
N ILE A 181 -6.22 10.19 -4.97
CA ILE A 181 -5.42 9.03 -4.58
C ILE A 181 -5.61 7.88 -5.58
N CYS A 182 -4.53 7.17 -5.90
CA CYS A 182 -4.50 6.17 -6.97
C CYS A 182 -5.60 5.12 -6.86
N HIS A 183 -5.85 4.55 -5.67
CA HIS A 183 -6.86 3.50 -5.51
C HIS A 183 -8.30 4.03 -5.59
N GLN A 184 -8.59 5.29 -5.20
CA GLN A 184 -9.92 5.89 -5.39
C GLN A 184 -10.15 6.31 -6.84
N VAL A 185 -9.16 6.91 -7.50
CA VAL A 185 -9.20 7.20 -8.95
C VAL A 185 -9.38 5.91 -9.75
N ASN A 186 -8.73 4.82 -9.31
CA ASN A 186 -8.91 3.50 -9.91
C ASN A 186 -10.35 3.00 -9.74
N LEU A 187 -10.90 3.04 -8.53
CA LEU A 187 -12.27 2.61 -8.24
C LEU A 187 -13.30 3.42 -9.03
N GLU A 188 -13.17 4.74 -9.04
CA GLU A 188 -14.14 5.67 -9.62
C GLU A 188 -14.02 5.79 -11.13
N TYR A 189 -12.86 5.51 -11.75
CA TYR A 189 -12.64 5.77 -13.17
C TYR A 189 -11.82 4.71 -13.92
N LEU A 190 -10.59 4.33 -13.46
CA LEU A 190 -9.69 3.51 -14.27
C LEU A 190 -10.13 2.05 -14.39
N ALA A 191 -10.79 1.50 -13.37
CA ALA A 191 -11.26 0.13 -13.33
C ALA A 191 -12.43 -0.10 -14.30
N ARG A 192 -12.34 -1.19 -15.08
CA ARG A 192 -13.30 -1.52 -16.14
C ARG A 192 -14.21 -2.70 -15.80
N VAL A 193 -13.87 -3.50 -14.79
CA VAL A 193 -14.52 -4.75 -14.38
C VAL A 193 -14.40 -5.85 -15.45
N VAL A 194 -14.73 -5.54 -16.70
CA VAL A 194 -14.44 -6.37 -17.87
C VAL A 194 -13.71 -5.52 -18.91
N CYS A 195 -12.54 -5.95 -19.30
CA CYS A 195 -11.75 -5.34 -20.37
C CYS A 195 -12.20 -5.85 -21.73
N ALA A 196 -12.07 -5.00 -22.75
CA ALA A 196 -12.17 -5.39 -24.16
C ALA A 196 -10.94 -4.83 -24.88
N ALA A 197 -10.14 -5.71 -25.47
CA ALA A 197 -8.90 -5.30 -26.12
C ALA A 197 -8.71 -5.95 -27.49
N PRO A 198 -8.08 -5.25 -28.45
CA PRO A 198 -7.73 -5.84 -29.74
C PRO A 198 -6.72 -6.99 -29.57
N PHE A 199 -6.96 -8.11 -30.22
CA PHE A 199 -6.11 -9.27 -30.22
C PHE A 199 -5.97 -9.82 -31.68
N GLY A 200 -5.00 -9.30 -32.41
CA GLY A 200 -4.90 -9.51 -33.85
C GLY A 200 -6.10 -8.88 -34.59
N THR A 201 -6.89 -9.69 -35.27
CA THR A 201 -8.11 -9.26 -35.99
C THR A 201 -9.39 -9.33 -35.11
N ARG A 202 -9.28 -9.71 -33.83
CA ARG A 202 -10.41 -9.95 -32.94
C ARG A 202 -10.42 -8.91 -31.81
N VAL A 203 -11.56 -8.76 -31.15
CA VAL A 203 -11.67 -8.05 -29.86
C VAL A 203 -11.96 -9.10 -28.80
N GLU A 204 -11.08 -9.24 -27.82
CA GLU A 204 -11.24 -10.20 -26.74
C GLU A 204 -11.75 -9.50 -25.49
N ALA A 205 -12.79 -10.07 -24.86
CA ALA A 205 -13.31 -9.59 -23.57
C ALA A 205 -12.87 -10.55 -22.45
N TYR A 206 -12.40 -9.96 -21.33
CA TYR A 206 -11.87 -10.70 -20.19
C TYR A 206 -11.99 -9.89 -18.89
N PRO A 207 -11.96 -10.54 -17.70
CA PRO A 207 -12.05 -9.83 -16.44
C PRO A 207 -10.90 -8.83 -16.26
N ASP A 208 -11.20 -7.63 -15.78
CA ASP A 208 -10.18 -6.68 -15.37
C ASP A 208 -9.38 -7.24 -14.21
N SER A 209 -8.07 -7.15 -14.31
CA SER A 209 -7.15 -7.56 -13.27
C SER A 209 -5.96 -6.61 -13.19
N VAL A 210 -5.55 -6.27 -11.97
CA VAL A 210 -4.53 -5.24 -11.75
C VAL A 210 -3.55 -5.65 -10.66
N VAL A 211 -2.26 -5.44 -10.93
CA VAL A 211 -1.25 -5.38 -9.87
C VAL A 211 -0.81 -3.95 -9.69
N GLY A 212 -0.66 -3.52 -8.44
CA GLY A 212 -0.35 -2.14 -8.14
C GLY A 212 0.78 -1.95 -7.14
N THR A 213 1.58 -0.91 -7.33
CA THR A 213 2.61 -0.55 -6.35
C THR A 213 2.05 0.16 -5.12
N ASP A 214 0.77 0.51 -5.13
CA ASP A 214 0.01 0.87 -3.93
C ASP A 214 -0.53 -0.40 -3.25
N SER A 215 -0.25 -0.56 -1.97
CA SER A 215 -0.78 -1.70 -1.20
C SER A 215 -2.31 -1.73 -1.16
N HIS A 216 -2.98 -0.57 -1.28
CA HIS A 216 -4.43 -0.45 -1.28
C HIS A 216 -5.07 -0.58 -2.68
N THR A 217 -4.31 -1.06 -3.67
CA THR A 217 -4.85 -1.51 -4.97
C THR A 217 -6.02 -2.48 -4.78
N THR A 218 -6.02 -3.21 -3.68
CA THR A 218 -7.11 -4.11 -3.27
C THR A 218 -8.48 -3.44 -3.13
N MET A 219 -8.57 -2.11 -3.01
CA MET A 219 -9.85 -1.39 -2.96
C MET A 219 -10.76 -1.73 -4.15
N VAL A 220 -10.17 -1.97 -5.31
CA VAL A 220 -10.89 -2.31 -6.54
C VAL A 220 -11.60 -3.66 -6.49
N ASN A 221 -11.24 -4.54 -5.54
CA ASN A 221 -11.91 -5.83 -5.36
C ASN A 221 -13.40 -5.66 -4.99
N ALA A 222 -13.79 -4.48 -4.48
CA ALA A 222 -15.19 -4.13 -4.23
C ALA A 222 -16.07 -4.12 -5.49
N LEU A 223 -15.46 -3.93 -6.67
CA LEU A 223 -16.11 -3.98 -7.98
C LEU A 223 -16.08 -5.37 -8.64
N GLY A 224 -15.53 -6.38 -7.99
CA GLY A 224 -15.26 -7.67 -8.62
C GLY A 224 -14.04 -7.67 -9.55
N VAL A 225 -13.17 -6.67 -9.44
CA VAL A 225 -11.90 -6.63 -10.16
C VAL A 225 -10.84 -7.39 -9.36
N PHE A 226 -10.12 -8.27 -10.05
CA PHE A 226 -9.10 -9.11 -9.45
C PHE A 226 -7.79 -8.33 -9.30
N GLY A 227 -7.37 -8.01 -8.08
CA GLY A 227 -6.19 -7.18 -7.94
C GLY A 227 -5.62 -7.08 -6.52
N TRP A 228 -4.30 -6.85 -6.43
CA TRP A 228 -3.57 -6.68 -5.18
C TRP A 228 -2.32 -5.82 -5.32
N GLY A 229 -1.78 -5.43 -4.16
CA GLY A 229 -0.51 -4.72 -4.05
C GLY A 229 0.69 -5.63 -4.29
N VAL A 230 1.64 -5.13 -5.07
CA VAL A 230 2.94 -5.78 -5.35
C VAL A 230 4.09 -4.82 -5.07
N GLY A 231 5.32 -5.32 -5.04
CA GLY A 231 6.51 -4.48 -5.04
C GLY A 231 6.75 -3.79 -6.38
N GLY A 232 7.50 -2.68 -6.36
CA GLY A 232 7.88 -1.98 -7.60
C GLY A 232 8.56 -2.91 -8.60
N ILE A 233 9.44 -3.78 -8.13
CA ILE A 233 10.17 -4.76 -8.95
C ILE A 233 9.24 -5.78 -9.63
N GLU A 234 8.21 -6.26 -8.91
CA GLU A 234 7.20 -7.15 -9.52
C GLU A 234 6.33 -6.40 -10.54
N ALA A 235 5.98 -5.14 -10.25
CA ALA A 235 5.22 -4.30 -11.18
C ALA A 235 6.04 -4.03 -12.46
N GLU A 236 7.33 -3.75 -12.33
CA GLU A 236 8.27 -3.59 -13.46
C GLU A 236 8.34 -4.85 -14.32
N ALA A 237 8.48 -6.02 -13.69
CA ALA A 237 8.49 -7.30 -14.39
C ALA A 237 7.16 -7.57 -15.11
N ALA A 238 6.02 -7.30 -14.44
CA ALA A 238 4.70 -7.43 -15.05
C ALA A 238 4.53 -6.48 -16.24
N MET A 239 4.95 -5.21 -16.14
CA MET A 239 4.96 -4.29 -17.28
C MET A 239 5.76 -4.84 -18.46
N LEU A 240 6.85 -5.55 -18.21
CA LEU A 240 7.71 -6.16 -19.22
C LEU A 240 7.24 -7.55 -19.69
N GLY A 241 6.02 -7.96 -19.29
CA GLY A 241 5.39 -9.20 -19.76
C GLY A 241 5.83 -10.46 -19.03
N GLN A 242 6.45 -10.33 -17.87
CA GLN A 242 6.68 -11.48 -17.00
C GLN A 242 5.43 -11.77 -16.18
N PRO A 243 4.96 -13.00 -16.11
CA PRO A 243 3.85 -13.35 -15.24
C PRO A 243 4.26 -13.28 -13.77
N SER A 244 3.32 -12.95 -12.91
CA SER A 244 3.49 -13.14 -11.46
C SER A 244 3.35 -14.61 -11.11
N SER A 245 4.42 -15.24 -10.65
CA SER A 245 4.37 -16.61 -10.15
C SER A 245 3.73 -16.65 -8.77
N MET A 246 2.80 -17.58 -8.57
CA MET A 246 2.10 -17.77 -7.30
C MET A 246 1.68 -19.22 -7.10
N LEU A 247 1.62 -19.66 -5.86
CA LEU A 247 0.93 -20.91 -5.52
C LEU A 247 -0.58 -20.70 -5.66
N ILE A 248 -1.31 -21.72 -6.11
CA ILE A 248 -2.79 -21.68 -6.11
C ILE A 248 -3.25 -21.33 -4.69
N PRO A 249 -3.96 -20.20 -4.50
CA PRO A 249 -4.20 -19.68 -3.17
C PRO A 249 -5.27 -20.46 -2.40
N GLU A 250 -5.12 -20.51 -1.09
CA GLU A 250 -6.24 -20.79 -0.21
C GLU A 250 -7.22 -19.61 -0.23
N VAL A 251 -8.52 -19.91 -0.22
CA VAL A 251 -9.57 -18.89 -0.18
C VAL A 251 -10.39 -19.05 1.09
N VAL A 252 -10.37 -18.00 1.93
CA VAL A 252 -11.19 -17.93 3.15
C VAL A 252 -12.50 -17.23 2.81
N GLY A 253 -13.62 -17.92 2.96
CA GLY A 253 -14.95 -17.32 2.81
C GLY A 253 -15.34 -16.52 4.05
N PHE A 254 -15.72 -15.26 3.88
CA PHE A 254 -16.22 -14.42 4.96
C PHE A 254 -17.72 -14.13 4.73
N ARG A 255 -18.57 -14.80 5.49
CA ARG A 255 -20.01 -14.66 5.36
C ARG A 255 -20.50 -13.42 6.09
N LEU A 256 -21.23 -12.57 5.38
CA LEU A 256 -21.93 -11.42 5.95
C LEU A 256 -23.45 -11.64 5.89
N HIS A 257 -24.14 -11.39 7.00
CA HIS A 257 -25.60 -11.43 7.08
C HIS A 257 -26.13 -10.28 7.95
N GLY A 258 -27.43 -10.05 7.89
CA GLY A 258 -28.06 -8.94 8.59
C GLY A 258 -27.76 -7.60 7.91
N LYS A 259 -27.88 -6.51 8.66
CA LYS A 259 -27.57 -5.14 8.23
C LYS A 259 -26.94 -4.35 9.38
N LEU A 260 -26.17 -3.31 9.03
CA LEU A 260 -25.58 -2.40 10.03
C LEU A 260 -26.70 -1.72 10.83
N ARG A 261 -26.48 -1.64 12.15
CA ARG A 261 -27.39 -0.92 13.05
C ARG A 261 -27.16 0.60 12.96
N GLU A 262 -28.13 1.36 13.41
CA GLU A 262 -28.01 2.81 13.54
C GLU A 262 -26.79 3.20 14.41
N GLY A 263 -26.04 4.19 13.98
CA GLY A 263 -24.83 4.66 14.64
C GLY A 263 -23.55 3.92 14.25
N ALA A 264 -23.63 2.74 13.65
CA ALA A 264 -22.46 2.04 13.10
C ALA A 264 -22.20 2.46 11.65
N THR A 265 -20.94 2.54 11.29
CA THR A 265 -20.47 2.99 9.96
C THR A 265 -19.67 1.90 9.23
N ALA A 266 -19.40 2.11 7.93
CA ALA A 266 -18.51 1.24 7.16
C ALA A 266 -17.09 1.17 7.77
N THR A 267 -16.65 2.25 8.44
CA THR A 267 -15.37 2.25 9.16
C THR A 267 -15.39 1.28 10.35
N ASP A 268 -16.47 1.27 11.12
CA ASP A 268 -16.61 0.34 12.26
C ASP A 268 -16.63 -1.11 11.77
N LEU A 269 -17.30 -1.34 10.65
CA LEU A 269 -17.33 -2.65 10.00
C LEU A 269 -15.93 -3.09 9.55
N VAL A 270 -15.18 -2.26 8.84
CA VAL A 270 -13.84 -2.68 8.37
C VAL A 270 -12.85 -2.89 9.52
N LEU A 271 -12.93 -2.10 10.59
CA LEU A 271 -12.07 -2.32 11.76
C LEU A 271 -12.41 -3.62 12.49
N THR A 272 -13.70 -3.99 12.53
CA THR A 272 -14.17 -5.29 13.06
C THR A 272 -13.66 -6.44 12.18
N VAL A 273 -13.83 -6.35 10.87
CA VAL A 273 -13.33 -7.34 9.90
C VAL A 273 -11.81 -7.50 10.02
N THR A 274 -11.08 -6.39 10.17
CA THR A 274 -9.61 -6.38 10.30
C THR A 274 -9.16 -7.14 11.55
N GLU A 275 -9.77 -6.90 12.70
CA GLU A 275 -9.51 -7.64 13.95
C GLU A 275 -9.76 -9.14 13.76
N MET A 276 -10.94 -9.52 13.22
CA MET A 276 -11.33 -10.91 13.01
C MET A 276 -10.38 -11.67 12.09
N LEU A 277 -10.02 -11.08 10.95
CA LEU A 277 -9.14 -11.70 9.96
C LEU A 277 -7.69 -11.79 10.43
N ARG A 278 -7.18 -10.78 11.14
CA ARG A 278 -5.85 -10.87 11.78
C ARG A 278 -5.80 -11.97 12.81
N LYS A 279 -6.84 -12.11 13.63
CA LYS A 279 -6.95 -13.20 14.61
C LYS A 279 -7.06 -14.58 13.92
N LYS A 280 -7.73 -14.66 12.77
CA LYS A 280 -7.87 -15.88 11.96
C LYS A 280 -6.54 -16.31 11.33
N GLY A 281 -5.67 -15.36 10.95
CA GLY A 281 -4.40 -15.65 10.28
C GLY A 281 -4.60 -15.92 8.78
N VAL A 282 -4.80 -14.87 8.00
CA VAL A 282 -5.08 -14.94 6.55
C VAL A 282 -3.91 -14.48 5.68
N VAL A 283 -2.69 -14.40 6.22
CA VAL A 283 -1.50 -13.98 5.49
C VAL A 283 -1.27 -14.90 4.28
N GLY A 284 -1.12 -14.30 3.10
CA GLY A 284 -0.92 -15.01 1.83
C GLY A 284 -2.17 -15.68 1.26
N LYS A 285 -3.32 -15.60 1.94
CA LYS A 285 -4.59 -16.15 1.47
C LYS A 285 -5.43 -15.09 0.77
N PHE A 286 -6.41 -15.52 -0.01
CA PHE A 286 -7.50 -14.68 -0.48
C PHE A 286 -8.64 -14.71 0.54
N VAL A 287 -9.29 -13.57 0.73
CA VAL A 287 -10.57 -13.49 1.45
C VAL A 287 -11.65 -13.16 0.43
N GLU A 288 -12.73 -13.94 0.41
CA GLU A 288 -13.88 -13.69 -0.47
C GLU A 288 -15.13 -13.51 0.38
N PHE A 289 -15.77 -12.33 0.21
CA PHE A 289 -16.99 -11.98 0.94
C PHE A 289 -18.21 -12.55 0.26
N TYR A 290 -19.13 -13.15 1.03
CA TYR A 290 -20.35 -13.78 0.53
C TYR A 290 -21.51 -13.67 1.53
N GLY A 291 -22.68 -14.15 1.15
CA GLY A 291 -23.87 -14.13 1.99
C GLY A 291 -24.83 -12.97 1.67
N THR A 292 -25.99 -12.98 2.32
CA THR A 292 -27.09 -12.02 2.04
C THR A 292 -26.78 -10.59 2.51
N GLY A 293 -25.87 -10.41 3.46
CA GLY A 293 -25.43 -9.10 3.93
C GLY A 293 -24.78 -8.23 2.84
N LEU A 294 -24.24 -8.85 1.77
CA LEU A 294 -23.64 -8.10 0.67
C LEU A 294 -24.63 -7.16 -0.02
N SER A 295 -25.87 -7.58 -0.20
CA SER A 295 -26.92 -6.77 -0.85
C SER A 295 -27.39 -5.58 0.01
N THR A 296 -26.92 -5.49 1.25
CA THR A 296 -27.18 -4.35 2.15
C THR A 296 -26.00 -3.37 2.21
N LEU A 297 -24.88 -3.70 1.55
CA LEU A 297 -23.66 -2.87 1.49
C LEU A 297 -23.49 -2.29 0.10
N SER A 298 -23.39 -0.98 0.02
CA SER A 298 -23.04 -0.29 -1.22
C SER A 298 -21.59 -0.61 -1.66
N VAL A 299 -21.26 -0.37 -2.92
CA VAL A 299 -19.87 -0.54 -3.40
C VAL A 299 -18.88 0.31 -2.58
N PRO A 300 -19.14 1.58 -2.20
CA PRO A 300 -18.28 2.32 -1.29
C PRO A 300 -18.07 1.67 0.08
N ASP A 301 -19.07 1.00 0.66
CA ASP A 301 -18.89 0.25 1.92
C ASP A 301 -17.99 -0.96 1.72
N ARG A 302 -18.18 -1.72 0.64
CA ARG A 302 -17.31 -2.85 0.25
C ARG A 302 -15.89 -2.39 -0.05
N ALA A 303 -15.73 -1.22 -0.67
CA ALA A 303 -14.44 -0.61 -0.99
C ALA A 303 -13.65 -0.28 0.27
N THR A 304 -14.32 0.19 1.32
CA THR A 304 -13.72 0.41 2.64
C THR A 304 -13.13 -0.88 3.20
N ILE A 305 -13.84 -2.01 3.07
CA ILE A 305 -13.37 -3.33 3.53
C ILE A 305 -12.22 -3.86 2.65
N ALA A 306 -12.38 -3.81 1.34
CA ALA A 306 -11.38 -4.29 0.39
C ALA A 306 -10.07 -3.51 0.47
N ASN A 307 -10.15 -2.20 0.74
CA ASN A 307 -8.99 -1.31 0.92
C ASN A 307 -8.05 -1.83 2.02
N MET A 308 -8.57 -2.28 3.15
CA MET A 308 -7.77 -2.72 4.29
C MET A 308 -7.32 -4.18 4.21
N ALA A 309 -7.33 -4.82 3.03
CA ALA A 309 -6.78 -6.17 2.86
C ALA A 309 -5.33 -6.31 3.35
N PRO A 310 -4.41 -5.37 3.09
CA PRO A 310 -3.06 -5.41 3.64
C PRO A 310 -3.04 -5.33 5.17
N GLU A 311 -3.95 -4.57 5.78
CA GLU A 311 -4.02 -4.39 7.22
C GLU A 311 -4.52 -5.64 7.93
N TYR A 312 -5.50 -6.37 7.36
CA TYR A 312 -5.87 -7.69 7.92
C TYR A 312 -4.98 -8.84 7.43
N GLY A 313 -4.03 -8.59 6.51
CA GLY A 313 -2.97 -9.52 6.11
C GLY A 313 -3.30 -10.42 4.92
N ALA A 314 -4.46 -10.26 4.29
CA ALA A 314 -4.82 -11.02 3.09
C ALA A 314 -4.15 -10.45 1.82
N THR A 315 -4.02 -11.28 0.80
CA THR A 315 -3.58 -10.82 -0.53
C THR A 315 -4.65 -9.93 -1.15
N MET A 316 -5.94 -10.27 -0.99
CA MET A 316 -7.09 -9.48 -1.44
C MET A 316 -8.31 -9.71 -0.56
N GLY A 317 -9.28 -8.78 -0.62
CA GLY A 317 -10.61 -8.89 -0.02
C GLY A 317 -11.68 -8.74 -1.10
N PHE A 318 -12.07 -9.84 -1.72
CA PHE A 318 -12.83 -9.87 -2.97
C PHE A 318 -14.34 -9.89 -2.75
N PHE A 319 -15.05 -9.10 -3.54
CA PHE A 319 -16.50 -9.08 -3.63
C PHE A 319 -16.92 -9.44 -5.07
N PRO A 320 -17.84 -10.39 -5.27
CA PRO A 320 -18.30 -10.73 -6.62
C PRO A 320 -19.13 -9.59 -7.23
N VAL A 321 -19.13 -9.53 -8.56
CA VAL A 321 -19.98 -8.62 -9.33
C VAL A 321 -21.46 -8.92 -9.08
N ASP A 322 -22.25 -7.90 -8.80
CA ASP A 322 -23.67 -8.00 -8.52
C ASP A 322 -24.44 -6.74 -9.01
N PRO A 323 -25.76 -6.61 -8.76
CA PRO A 323 -26.52 -5.41 -9.15
C PRO A 323 -25.97 -4.10 -8.58
N GLU A 324 -25.42 -4.10 -7.35
CA GLU A 324 -24.80 -2.91 -6.75
C GLU A 324 -23.56 -2.47 -7.54
N THR A 325 -22.78 -3.43 -8.08
CA THR A 325 -21.64 -3.12 -8.96
C THR A 325 -22.12 -2.38 -10.22
N LEU A 326 -23.18 -2.87 -10.90
CA LEU A 326 -23.71 -2.22 -12.10
C LEU A 326 -24.26 -0.81 -11.80
N ALA A 327 -24.99 -0.68 -10.68
CA ALA A 327 -25.49 0.61 -10.21
C ALA A 327 -24.36 1.61 -9.95
N TYR A 328 -23.26 1.17 -9.32
CA TYR A 328 -22.10 2.02 -9.06
C TYR A 328 -21.39 2.44 -10.37
N LEU A 329 -21.24 1.53 -11.33
CA LEU A 329 -20.64 1.87 -12.63
C LEU A 329 -21.48 2.92 -13.36
N GLN A 330 -22.80 2.78 -13.34
CA GLN A 330 -23.72 3.78 -13.90
C GLN A 330 -23.60 5.12 -13.16
N PHE A 331 -23.60 5.07 -11.84
CA PHE A 331 -23.53 6.26 -11.00
C PHE A 331 -22.21 7.03 -11.18
N THR A 332 -21.10 6.34 -11.38
CA THR A 332 -19.77 6.93 -11.64
C THR A 332 -19.53 7.27 -13.11
N GLY A 333 -20.56 7.18 -13.96
CA GLY A 333 -20.52 7.68 -15.34
C GLY A 333 -19.80 6.79 -16.35
N ARG A 334 -19.72 5.45 -16.11
CA ARG A 334 -19.22 4.51 -17.12
C ARG A 334 -20.21 4.45 -18.28
N ALA A 335 -19.68 4.28 -19.51
CA ALA A 335 -20.48 4.18 -20.70
C ALA A 335 -21.48 3.00 -20.65
N HIS A 336 -22.67 3.19 -21.21
CA HIS A 336 -23.71 2.15 -21.19
C HIS A 336 -23.24 0.83 -21.83
N GLU A 337 -22.45 0.92 -22.90
CA GLU A 337 -21.88 -0.23 -23.58
C GLU A 337 -20.93 -1.02 -22.69
N GLN A 338 -20.16 -0.32 -21.86
CA GLN A 338 -19.28 -0.95 -20.88
C GLN A 338 -20.08 -1.68 -19.80
N ILE A 339 -21.13 -1.08 -19.29
CA ILE A 339 -22.01 -1.70 -18.28
C ILE A 339 -22.72 -2.93 -18.84
N ALA A 340 -23.23 -2.84 -20.07
CA ALA A 340 -23.86 -3.97 -20.78
C ALA A 340 -22.86 -5.12 -21.01
N LEU A 341 -21.60 -4.82 -21.35
CA LEU A 341 -20.56 -5.82 -21.48
C LEU A 341 -20.25 -6.50 -20.14
N VAL A 342 -20.14 -5.74 -19.06
CA VAL A 342 -19.90 -6.26 -17.69
C VAL A 342 -21.01 -7.22 -17.30
N GLU A 343 -22.25 -6.80 -17.45
CA GLU A 343 -23.42 -7.63 -17.09
C GLU A 343 -23.47 -8.92 -17.89
N ALA A 344 -23.36 -8.83 -19.22
CA ALA A 344 -23.44 -9.98 -20.12
C ALA A 344 -22.28 -10.95 -19.87
N TYR A 345 -21.05 -10.44 -19.77
CA TYR A 345 -19.87 -11.26 -19.55
C TYR A 345 -19.91 -11.98 -18.19
N CYS A 346 -20.23 -11.25 -17.12
CA CYS A 346 -20.24 -11.83 -15.78
C CYS A 346 -21.36 -12.88 -15.62
N LYS A 347 -22.53 -12.68 -16.24
CA LYS A 347 -23.59 -13.69 -16.27
C LYS A 347 -23.17 -14.92 -17.05
N GLU A 348 -22.57 -14.75 -18.24
CA GLU A 348 -22.10 -15.84 -19.09
C GLU A 348 -21.03 -16.70 -18.42
N GLN A 349 -20.12 -16.07 -17.65
CA GLN A 349 -19.00 -16.74 -16.98
C GLN A 349 -19.33 -17.20 -15.55
N SER A 350 -20.60 -17.12 -15.13
CA SER A 350 -21.02 -17.41 -13.75
C SER A 350 -20.25 -16.56 -12.70
N LEU A 351 -19.88 -15.34 -13.07
CA LEU A 351 -19.21 -14.37 -12.20
C LEU A 351 -20.18 -13.34 -11.60
N PHE A 352 -21.47 -13.40 -11.97
CA PHE A 352 -22.51 -12.52 -11.47
C PHE A 352 -23.24 -13.15 -10.28
N ARG A 353 -23.20 -12.46 -9.13
CA ARG A 353 -23.83 -12.91 -7.89
C ARG A 353 -25.24 -12.35 -7.75
N THR A 354 -26.14 -13.17 -7.24
CA THR A 354 -27.48 -12.80 -6.71
C THR A 354 -27.68 -13.42 -5.32
N ASP A 355 -28.71 -13.03 -4.58
CA ASP A 355 -29.00 -13.62 -3.26
C ASP A 355 -29.35 -15.11 -3.32
N SER A 356 -29.74 -15.62 -4.48
CA SER A 356 -29.98 -17.04 -4.75
C SER A 356 -28.74 -17.82 -5.23
N THR A 357 -27.61 -17.15 -5.43
CA THR A 357 -26.37 -17.81 -5.85
C THR A 357 -25.86 -18.75 -4.75
N ALA A 358 -25.61 -20.01 -5.10
CA ALA A 358 -25.07 -20.97 -4.17
C ALA A 358 -23.67 -20.56 -3.65
N ASP A 359 -23.45 -20.77 -2.35
CA ASP A 359 -22.17 -20.48 -1.72
C ASP A 359 -21.03 -21.29 -2.36
N PRO A 360 -19.90 -20.66 -2.73
CA PRO A 360 -18.72 -21.36 -3.20
C PRO A 360 -18.12 -22.29 -2.13
N ILE A 361 -17.22 -23.16 -2.56
CA ILE A 361 -16.41 -23.99 -1.66
C ILE A 361 -15.18 -23.18 -1.25
N PHE A 362 -14.92 -23.06 0.04
CA PHE A 362 -13.80 -22.31 0.60
C PHE A 362 -12.86 -23.22 1.41
N SER A 363 -11.59 -22.84 1.51
CA SER A 363 -10.61 -23.54 2.35
C SER A 363 -10.93 -23.42 3.83
N ASP A 364 -11.51 -22.28 4.23
CA ASP A 364 -11.93 -22.00 5.61
C ASP A 364 -13.04 -20.94 5.58
N LYS A 365 -13.74 -20.75 6.70
CA LYS A 365 -14.88 -19.83 6.78
C LYS A 365 -14.86 -19.00 8.05
N LEU A 366 -15.38 -17.78 7.93
CA LEU A 366 -15.74 -16.86 9.01
C LEU A 366 -17.16 -16.35 8.76
N GLU A 367 -17.80 -15.85 9.81
CA GLU A 367 -19.15 -15.30 9.74
C GLU A 367 -19.26 -14.05 10.63
N LEU A 368 -19.99 -13.05 10.18
CA LEU A 368 -20.29 -11.83 10.92
C LEU A 368 -21.74 -11.40 10.67
N ASP A 369 -22.47 -11.26 11.77
CA ASP A 369 -23.75 -10.54 11.77
C ASP A 369 -23.47 -9.02 11.81
N LEU A 370 -23.81 -8.32 10.72
CA LEU A 370 -23.65 -6.86 10.60
C LEU A 370 -24.35 -6.10 11.72
N GLY A 371 -25.44 -6.65 12.30
CA GLY A 371 -26.14 -6.06 13.44
C GLY A 371 -25.33 -6.03 14.74
N THR A 372 -24.21 -6.75 14.82
CA THR A 372 -23.33 -6.76 16.00
C THR A 372 -22.24 -5.71 15.96
N VAL A 373 -22.02 -5.07 14.81
CA VAL A 373 -21.02 -4.03 14.65
C VAL A 373 -21.39 -2.79 15.47
N GLU A 374 -20.45 -2.28 16.24
CA GLU A 374 -20.62 -1.12 17.10
C GLU A 374 -19.58 0.00 16.78
N PRO A 375 -19.89 1.27 17.10
CA PRO A 375 -18.95 2.37 16.95
C PRO A 375 -17.61 2.07 17.63
N THR A 376 -16.51 2.32 16.90
CA THR A 376 -15.20 1.84 17.31
C THR A 376 -14.08 2.75 16.81
N VAL A 377 -12.92 2.63 17.45
CA VAL A 377 -11.64 3.17 16.96
C VAL A 377 -10.62 2.05 16.92
N ALA A 378 -9.51 2.23 16.22
CA ALA A 378 -8.39 1.27 16.28
C ALA A 378 -7.08 1.98 16.60
N GLY A 379 -6.40 1.51 17.62
CA GLY A 379 -5.14 2.08 18.09
C GLY A 379 -4.73 1.56 19.48
N PRO A 380 -3.61 2.08 19.99
CA PRO A 380 -2.85 3.28 19.56
C PRO A 380 -1.76 3.03 18.49
N LYS A 381 -1.50 1.79 18.06
CA LYS A 381 -0.31 1.47 17.25
C LYS A 381 -0.58 0.64 16.00
N ARG A 382 -1.67 -0.12 15.93
CA ARG A 382 -1.95 -1.05 14.83
C ARG A 382 -3.41 -0.99 14.40
N PRO A 383 -3.72 -1.20 13.10
CA PRO A 383 -5.09 -1.16 12.59
C PRO A 383 -6.02 -2.23 13.19
N GLN A 384 -5.48 -3.37 13.60
CA GLN A 384 -6.22 -4.47 14.23
C GLN A 384 -6.46 -4.31 15.72
N ASP A 385 -5.87 -3.30 16.37
CA ASP A 385 -6.06 -2.99 17.79
C ASP A 385 -7.39 -2.24 17.97
N ARG A 386 -8.51 -2.91 17.64
CA ARG A 386 -9.85 -2.35 17.72
C ARG A 386 -10.31 -2.17 19.16
N VAL A 387 -10.91 -1.01 19.43
CA VAL A 387 -11.46 -0.64 20.73
C VAL A 387 -12.88 -0.07 20.52
N ALA A 388 -13.88 -0.66 21.15
CA ALA A 388 -15.24 -0.07 21.17
C ALA A 388 -15.20 1.36 21.71
N LEU A 389 -15.93 2.29 21.09
CA LEU A 389 -15.88 3.73 21.43
C LEU A 389 -16.10 4.00 22.92
N ARG A 390 -17.03 3.27 23.55
CA ARG A 390 -17.30 3.34 24.99
C ARG A 390 -16.10 2.95 25.87
N ASN A 391 -15.12 2.24 25.32
CA ASN A 391 -13.92 1.78 26.03
C ASN A 391 -12.67 2.60 25.63
N ALA A 392 -12.79 3.58 24.72
CA ALA A 392 -11.65 4.33 24.20
C ALA A 392 -10.88 5.05 25.30
N LYS A 393 -11.58 5.75 26.18
CA LYS A 393 -11.00 6.44 27.36
C LYS A 393 -10.23 5.48 28.26
N SER A 394 -10.83 4.38 28.69
CA SER A 394 -10.21 3.39 29.59
C SER A 394 -9.03 2.68 28.95
N SER A 395 -9.09 2.41 27.64
CA SER A 395 -7.98 1.87 26.85
C SER A 395 -6.82 2.85 26.79
N PHE A 396 -7.11 4.14 26.53
CA PHE A 396 -6.07 5.17 26.45
C PHE A 396 -5.40 5.40 27.79
N THR A 397 -6.13 5.35 28.92
CA THR A 397 -5.56 5.49 30.28
C THR A 397 -4.39 4.53 30.49
N LYS A 398 -4.49 3.29 29.98
CA LYS A 398 -3.41 2.30 30.04
C LYS A 398 -2.20 2.68 29.19
N VAL A 399 -2.43 3.38 28.06
CA VAL A 399 -1.35 3.84 27.17
C VAL A 399 -0.48 4.91 27.84
N VAL A 400 -1.08 5.74 28.66
CA VAL A 400 -0.38 6.83 29.39
C VAL A 400 0.03 6.44 30.80
N GLU A 401 -0.20 5.21 31.21
CA GLU A 401 0.28 4.70 32.50
C GLU A 401 1.81 4.82 32.57
N GLY A 402 2.31 5.54 33.60
CA GLY A 402 3.74 5.85 33.74
C GLY A 402 4.25 7.03 32.91
N ALA A 403 3.43 7.62 32.03
CA ALA A 403 3.79 8.86 31.35
C ALA A 403 3.64 10.08 32.31
N PRO A 404 4.40 11.18 32.07
CA PRO A 404 4.25 12.38 32.85
C PRO A 404 2.82 12.95 32.83
N GLN A 405 2.20 13.08 33.99
CA GLN A 405 0.86 13.69 34.17
C GLN A 405 1.00 15.20 34.41
N LYS A 406 1.75 15.87 33.53
CA LYS A 406 2.00 17.33 33.68
C LYS A 406 0.94 18.10 32.89
N HIS A 407 0.45 19.16 33.53
CA HIS A 407 -0.35 20.20 32.90
C HIS A 407 0.54 21.41 32.65
N ILE A 408 0.58 21.87 31.39
CA ILE A 408 1.50 22.91 30.95
C ILE A 408 0.69 24.00 30.28
N GLN A 409 0.92 25.26 30.73
CA GLN A 409 0.34 26.40 30.02
C GLN A 409 1.14 26.68 28.76
N VAL A 410 0.51 26.48 27.60
CA VAL A 410 1.09 26.76 26.29
C VAL A 410 0.47 28.04 25.75
N ARG A 411 1.31 28.96 25.28
CA ARG A 411 0.89 30.14 24.53
C ARG A 411 1.18 29.93 23.04
N SER A 412 0.16 30.11 22.23
CA SER A 412 0.27 30.02 20.76
C SER A 412 -0.59 31.11 20.14
N ASN A 413 0.05 32.07 19.46
CA ASN A 413 -0.56 33.31 19.02
C ASN A 413 -1.21 34.05 20.19
N ASP A 414 -2.49 34.42 20.08
CA ASP A 414 -3.25 35.12 21.14
C ASP A 414 -3.91 34.16 22.17
N ASP A 415 -3.81 32.84 21.96
CA ASP A 415 -4.41 31.83 22.81
C ASP A 415 -3.44 31.31 23.89
N SER A 416 -4.00 31.10 25.09
CA SER A 416 -3.32 30.40 26.19
C SER A 416 -4.19 29.27 26.68
N PHE A 417 -3.65 28.06 26.71
CA PHE A 417 -4.43 26.86 27.06
C PHE A 417 -3.60 25.85 27.85
N ASP A 418 -4.31 25.04 28.63
CA ASP A 418 -3.74 23.92 29.35
C ASP A 418 -3.50 22.75 28.40
N PHE A 419 -2.26 22.24 28.41
CA PHE A 419 -1.82 21.18 27.52
C PHE A 419 -1.18 20.03 28.30
N SER A 420 -1.58 18.78 28.00
CA SER A 420 -1.13 17.61 28.76
C SER A 420 -1.12 16.34 27.88
N SER A 421 -0.63 15.22 28.43
CA SER A 421 -0.75 13.92 27.77
C SER A 421 -2.23 13.61 27.46
N GLY A 422 -2.48 13.01 26.31
CA GLY A 422 -3.83 12.75 25.80
C GLY A 422 -4.38 13.82 24.86
N ALA A 423 -3.71 14.96 24.73
CA ALA A 423 -4.12 15.99 23.77
C ALA A 423 -4.08 15.46 22.33
N VAL A 424 -5.18 15.61 21.60
CA VAL A 424 -5.26 15.31 20.17
C VAL A 424 -4.65 16.51 19.43
N VAL A 425 -3.46 16.32 18.88
CA VAL A 425 -2.73 17.38 18.17
C VAL A 425 -2.89 17.31 16.65
N ILE A 426 -3.36 16.18 16.12
CA ILE A 426 -3.70 16.00 14.71
C ILE A 426 -5.08 15.33 14.62
N ALA A 427 -6.00 15.94 13.88
CA ALA A 427 -7.29 15.38 13.51
C ALA A 427 -7.43 15.48 11.98
N ALA A 428 -7.26 14.35 11.26
CA ALA A 428 -7.13 14.36 9.82
C ALA A 428 -8.19 13.48 9.14
N ILE A 429 -9.02 14.09 8.28
CA ILE A 429 -9.82 13.36 7.31
C ILE A 429 -8.92 13.12 6.10
N THR A 430 -8.44 11.86 5.97
CA THR A 430 -7.45 11.48 4.95
C THR A 430 -8.09 10.69 3.83
N SER A 431 -7.44 10.66 2.67
CA SER A 431 -7.91 10.02 1.45
C SER A 431 -7.92 8.48 1.46
N CYS A 432 -7.25 7.85 2.45
CA CYS A 432 -6.81 6.45 2.31
C CYS A 432 -7.94 5.41 2.21
N THR A 433 -8.98 5.47 3.05
CA THR A 433 -9.99 4.39 3.14
C THR A 433 -11.41 4.90 2.98
N ASN A 434 -11.71 6.02 3.63
CA ASN A 434 -13.09 6.41 3.93
C ASN A 434 -13.67 7.45 2.97
N THR A 435 -12.84 8.24 2.26
CA THR A 435 -13.32 9.36 1.45
C THR A 435 -14.00 8.94 0.14
N SER A 436 -13.81 7.70 -0.30
CA SER A 436 -14.59 7.11 -1.40
C SER A 436 -16.05 6.83 -1.04
N ASN A 437 -16.41 6.95 0.25
CA ASN A 437 -17.76 6.69 0.74
C ASN A 437 -18.50 8.01 1.01
N PRO A 438 -19.46 8.42 0.15
CA PRO A 438 -20.21 9.66 0.31
C PRO A 438 -20.98 9.73 1.64
N SER A 439 -21.47 8.60 2.14
CA SER A 439 -22.23 8.57 3.39
C SER A 439 -21.35 8.95 4.59
N LEU A 440 -20.09 8.51 4.62
CA LEU A 440 -19.13 8.87 5.66
C LEU A 440 -18.75 10.35 5.61
N MET A 441 -18.53 10.88 4.41
CA MET A 441 -18.11 12.26 4.22
C MET A 441 -19.24 13.25 4.49
N VAL A 442 -20.43 12.97 4.00
CA VAL A 442 -21.66 13.75 4.30
C VAL A 442 -21.98 13.66 5.79
N GLY A 443 -21.82 12.48 6.39
CA GLY A 443 -21.95 12.30 7.84
C GLY A 443 -21.02 13.20 8.65
N ALA A 444 -19.75 13.31 8.25
CA ALA A 444 -18.79 14.24 8.87
C ALA A 444 -19.20 15.70 8.70
N GLY A 445 -19.66 16.08 7.50
CA GLY A 445 -20.14 17.44 7.21
C GLY A 445 -21.40 17.81 7.99
N LEU A 446 -22.37 16.90 8.12
CA LEU A 446 -23.59 17.12 8.91
C LEU A 446 -23.29 17.23 10.41
N LEU A 447 -22.37 16.40 10.92
CA LEU A 447 -21.88 16.51 12.30
C LEU A 447 -21.23 17.88 12.52
N ALA A 448 -20.36 18.32 11.62
CA ALA A 448 -19.76 19.65 11.68
C ALA A 448 -20.80 20.77 11.67
N LYS A 449 -21.82 20.67 10.82
CA LYS A 449 -22.95 21.61 10.76
C LYS A 449 -23.64 21.72 12.12
N LYS A 450 -24.11 20.61 12.67
CA LYS A 450 -24.80 20.56 13.97
C LYS A 450 -23.92 21.08 15.11
N ALA A 451 -22.61 20.79 15.08
CA ALA A 451 -21.65 21.29 16.06
C ALA A 451 -21.50 22.83 16.01
N VAL A 452 -21.33 23.38 14.81
CA VAL A 452 -21.21 24.83 14.58
C VAL A 452 -22.49 25.57 14.95
N GLU A 453 -23.66 25.04 14.62
CA GLU A 453 -24.96 25.61 14.96
C GLU A 453 -25.14 25.70 16.49
N ARG A 454 -24.60 24.73 17.24
CA ARG A 454 -24.57 24.76 18.71
C ARG A 454 -23.44 25.61 19.28
N GLY A 455 -22.53 26.14 18.46
CA GLY A 455 -21.46 27.04 18.89
C GLY A 455 -20.18 26.32 19.32
N LEU A 456 -20.06 25.02 19.07
CA LEU A 456 -18.83 24.29 19.35
C LEU A 456 -17.69 24.72 18.41
N GLN A 457 -16.47 24.66 18.91
CA GLN A 457 -15.24 24.98 18.18
C GLN A 457 -14.17 23.91 18.43
N VAL A 458 -13.27 23.73 17.45
CA VAL A 458 -12.08 22.89 17.61
C VAL A 458 -11.11 23.51 18.60
N LYS A 459 -10.44 22.68 19.37
CA LYS A 459 -9.46 23.18 20.36
C LYS A 459 -8.23 23.78 19.67
N PRO A 460 -7.64 24.86 20.21
CA PRO A 460 -6.58 25.63 19.55
C PRO A 460 -5.28 24.84 19.25
N TRP A 461 -5.04 23.75 19.98
CA TRP A 461 -3.87 22.89 19.77
C TRP A 461 -4.06 21.82 18.70
N VAL A 462 -5.28 21.66 18.13
CA VAL A 462 -5.58 20.61 17.15
C VAL A 462 -5.30 21.11 15.73
N LYS A 463 -4.37 20.45 15.06
CA LYS A 463 -4.16 20.58 13.62
C LYS A 463 -5.20 19.77 12.90
N THR A 464 -6.16 20.43 12.23
CA THR A 464 -7.19 19.80 11.42
C THR A 464 -6.84 19.83 9.94
N SER A 465 -7.25 18.82 9.18
CA SER A 465 -7.06 18.78 7.73
C SER A 465 -8.13 17.95 7.04
N LEU A 466 -8.48 18.37 5.82
CA LEU A 466 -9.31 17.62 4.87
C LEU A 466 -8.49 17.36 3.61
N ALA A 467 -8.16 16.10 3.37
CA ALA A 467 -7.44 15.65 2.17
C ALA A 467 -8.21 14.50 1.52
N PRO A 468 -9.23 14.77 0.69
CA PRO A 468 -10.05 13.73 0.08
C PRO A 468 -9.31 12.99 -1.03
N GLY A 469 -9.80 11.79 -1.36
CA GLY A 469 -9.21 10.92 -2.37
C GLY A 469 -9.61 11.24 -3.81
N SER A 470 -10.54 12.17 -4.02
CA SER A 470 -10.88 12.71 -5.34
C SER A 470 -11.56 14.08 -5.24
N LYS A 471 -11.56 14.83 -6.33
CA LYS A 471 -12.26 16.13 -6.44
C LYS A 471 -13.77 16.01 -6.36
N VAL A 472 -14.34 14.85 -6.67
CA VAL A 472 -15.77 14.58 -6.55
C VAL A 472 -16.25 14.79 -5.11
N VAL A 473 -15.39 14.47 -4.12
CA VAL A 473 -15.72 14.66 -2.69
C VAL A 473 -15.96 16.14 -2.36
N THR A 474 -15.09 17.03 -2.84
CA THR A 474 -15.26 18.48 -2.62
C THR A 474 -16.45 19.03 -3.38
N ASP A 475 -16.74 18.54 -4.59
CA ASP A 475 -17.89 18.95 -5.38
C ASP A 475 -19.22 18.64 -4.62
N TYR A 476 -19.39 17.41 -4.13
CA TYR A 476 -20.64 17.07 -3.44
C TYR A 476 -20.76 17.69 -2.04
N LEU A 477 -19.65 17.86 -1.30
CA LEU A 477 -19.70 18.58 -0.02
C LEU A 477 -20.10 20.05 -0.23
N ALA A 478 -19.64 20.69 -1.29
CA ALA A 478 -20.06 22.03 -1.67
C ALA A 478 -21.54 22.07 -2.09
N ALA A 479 -21.98 21.14 -2.93
CA ALA A 479 -23.38 21.02 -3.36
C ALA A 479 -24.32 20.76 -2.18
N ALA A 480 -23.88 19.99 -1.17
CA ALA A 480 -24.61 19.76 0.06
C ALA A 480 -24.63 20.98 1.02
N GLY A 481 -23.85 22.04 0.72
CA GLY A 481 -23.69 23.19 1.61
C GLY A 481 -22.95 22.89 2.91
N LEU A 482 -22.14 21.83 2.95
CA LEU A 482 -21.45 21.35 4.16
C LEU A 482 -20.03 21.89 4.30
N THR A 483 -19.38 22.30 3.21
CA THR A 483 -18.04 22.87 3.19
C THR A 483 -17.85 24.02 4.20
N PRO A 484 -18.76 25.05 4.26
CA PRO A 484 -18.56 26.17 5.19
C PRO A 484 -18.56 25.77 6.67
N PHE A 485 -19.22 24.67 7.03
CA PHE A 485 -19.27 24.17 8.42
C PHE A 485 -17.99 23.40 8.77
N LEU A 486 -17.45 22.59 7.83
CA LEU A 486 -16.15 21.95 7.99
C LEU A 486 -15.04 23.01 8.14
N GLU A 487 -15.05 24.04 7.29
CA GLU A 487 -14.10 25.16 7.34
C GLU A 487 -14.18 25.98 8.63
N LYS A 488 -15.37 26.22 9.18
CA LYS A 488 -15.54 26.84 10.51
C LYS A 488 -14.92 26.02 11.63
N LEU A 489 -14.88 24.71 11.48
CA LEU A 489 -14.12 23.79 12.34
C LEU A 489 -12.66 23.61 11.88
N LYS A 490 -12.16 24.48 11.00
CA LYS A 490 -10.79 24.50 10.47
C LYS A 490 -10.39 23.25 9.66
N PHE A 491 -11.36 22.40 9.28
CA PHE A 491 -11.16 21.32 8.32
C PHE A 491 -11.16 21.86 6.88
N HIS A 492 -10.17 22.70 6.56
CA HIS A 492 -9.95 23.19 5.20
C HIS A 492 -9.33 22.14 4.32
N LEU A 493 -9.61 22.21 3.02
CA LEU A 493 -8.93 21.41 2.01
C LEU A 493 -7.42 21.73 2.05
N VAL A 494 -6.58 20.70 2.14
CA VAL A 494 -5.11 20.85 2.19
C VAL A 494 -4.40 20.22 0.99
N GLY A 495 -5.07 19.35 0.24
CA GLY A 495 -4.56 18.63 -0.92
C GLY A 495 -5.46 17.47 -1.28
N TYR A 496 -5.18 16.83 -2.42
CA TYR A 496 -5.78 15.56 -2.85
C TYR A 496 -4.70 14.49 -2.87
N GLY A 497 -4.93 13.35 -2.23
CA GLY A 497 -3.96 12.27 -2.17
C GLY A 497 -3.52 11.91 -0.76
N CYS A 498 -2.50 11.07 -0.65
CA CYS A 498 -2.05 10.50 0.62
C CYS A 498 -1.23 11.51 1.42
N THR A 499 -1.76 11.97 2.54
CA THR A 499 -1.11 12.97 3.41
C THR A 499 -0.69 12.36 4.74
N THR A 500 -1.51 12.53 5.77
CA THR A 500 -1.20 12.15 7.15
C THR A 500 -0.84 10.67 7.32
N CYS A 501 -1.51 9.77 6.64
CA CYS A 501 -1.31 8.32 6.76
C CYS A 501 0.09 7.84 6.26
N ILE A 502 0.81 8.64 5.47
CA ILE A 502 2.16 8.32 4.98
C ILE A 502 3.28 9.15 5.63
N GLY A 503 2.93 9.98 6.59
CA GLY A 503 3.91 10.86 7.25
C GLY A 503 4.05 12.23 6.61
N ASN A 504 3.16 12.59 5.69
CA ASN A 504 3.08 13.92 5.08
C ASN A 504 2.18 14.88 5.89
N SER A 505 2.09 14.66 7.21
CA SER A 505 1.29 15.51 8.11
C SER A 505 1.78 16.95 8.18
N GLY A 506 3.02 17.20 7.74
CA GLY A 506 3.67 18.50 7.93
C GLY A 506 3.98 18.81 9.38
N PRO A 507 4.56 19.97 9.69
CA PRO A 507 4.97 20.34 11.04
C PRO A 507 3.77 20.62 11.97
N LEU A 508 3.91 20.34 13.25
CA LEU A 508 3.10 20.93 14.31
C LEU A 508 3.64 22.35 14.60
N SER A 509 2.81 23.21 15.22
CA SER A 509 3.28 24.53 15.64
C SER A 509 4.45 24.42 16.63
N ASP A 510 5.38 25.38 16.60
CA ASP A 510 6.57 25.36 17.45
C ASP A 510 6.24 25.27 18.96
N PRO A 511 5.26 26.03 19.51
CA PRO A 511 4.89 25.90 20.92
C PRO A 511 4.41 24.51 21.32
N ILE A 512 3.61 23.84 20.47
CA ILE A 512 3.13 22.47 20.69
C ILE A 512 4.29 21.48 20.61
N SER A 513 5.15 21.64 19.60
CA SER A 513 6.34 20.79 19.40
C SER A 513 7.29 20.87 20.58
N ALA A 514 7.55 22.07 21.11
CA ALA A 514 8.37 22.32 22.28
C ALA A 514 7.75 21.68 23.53
N ALA A 515 6.46 21.94 23.78
CA ALA A 515 5.74 21.39 24.94
C ALA A 515 5.81 19.85 24.97
N ILE A 516 5.61 19.18 23.82
CA ILE A 516 5.69 17.71 23.73
C ILE A 516 7.11 17.20 24.03
N LYS A 517 8.14 17.81 23.41
CA LYS A 517 9.55 17.36 23.53
C LYS A 517 10.10 17.58 24.92
N GLU A 518 9.97 18.80 25.46
CA GLU A 518 10.58 19.21 26.74
C GLU A 518 9.95 18.49 27.92
N ASN A 519 8.69 18.11 27.82
CA ASN A 519 7.96 17.48 28.91
C ASN A 519 7.64 16.01 28.67
N ASN A 520 8.13 15.43 27.58
CA ASN A 520 7.93 14.02 27.22
C ASN A 520 6.44 13.60 27.22
N LEU A 521 5.55 14.47 26.72
CA LEU A 521 4.11 14.21 26.70
C LEU A 521 3.71 13.17 25.65
N VAL A 522 2.63 12.46 25.91
CA VAL A 522 2.00 11.55 24.94
C VAL A 522 0.94 12.32 24.15
N ALA A 523 1.33 12.85 23.00
CA ALA A 523 0.42 13.46 22.04
C ALA A 523 -0.28 12.40 21.18
N VAL A 524 -1.49 12.73 20.71
CA VAL A 524 -2.39 11.83 20.00
C VAL A 524 -2.71 12.35 18.59
N ALA A 525 -2.80 11.43 17.60
CA ALA A 525 -3.42 11.68 16.31
C ALA A 525 -4.69 10.83 16.16
N VAL A 526 -5.75 11.42 15.61
CA VAL A 526 -6.96 10.71 15.19
C VAL A 526 -7.16 10.96 13.70
N LEU A 527 -7.24 9.89 12.89
CA LEU A 527 -7.30 10.00 11.45
C LEU A 527 -8.24 8.97 10.82
N SER A 528 -8.88 9.34 9.71
CA SER A 528 -9.74 8.44 8.94
C SER A 528 -8.95 7.59 7.92
N GLY A 529 -7.73 7.21 8.29
CA GLY A 529 -6.83 6.42 7.46
C GLY A 529 -6.93 4.92 7.69
N ASN A 530 -5.92 4.19 7.21
CA ASN A 530 -5.80 2.73 7.34
C ASN A 530 -4.56 2.28 8.14
N ARG A 531 -3.61 3.17 8.41
CA ARG A 531 -2.38 2.87 9.15
C ARG A 531 -2.10 3.90 10.22
N ASN A 532 -1.69 3.40 11.39
CA ASN A 532 -1.45 4.21 12.59
C ASN A 532 -0.16 3.80 13.33
N PHE A 533 0.82 3.27 12.60
CA PHE A 533 2.09 2.86 13.21
C PHE A 533 2.82 4.04 13.85
N GLU A 534 3.42 3.80 15.01
CA GLU A 534 4.20 4.80 15.71
C GLU A 534 5.36 5.33 14.85
N GLY A 535 5.56 6.66 14.85
CA GLY A 535 6.57 7.34 14.04
C GLY A 535 6.24 7.49 12.55
N ARG A 536 5.11 6.90 12.09
CA ARG A 536 4.67 7.03 10.70
C ARG A 536 3.83 8.29 10.46
N ILE A 537 2.91 8.61 11.37
CA ILE A 537 1.98 9.74 11.20
C ILE A 537 2.71 11.06 11.41
N HIS A 538 3.40 11.18 12.53
CA HIS A 538 4.25 12.32 12.87
C HIS A 538 5.30 11.91 13.92
N PRO A 539 6.56 12.38 13.83
CA PRO A 539 7.62 11.97 14.76
C PRO A 539 7.34 12.24 16.25
N LEU A 540 6.56 13.28 16.56
CA LEU A 540 6.22 13.67 17.93
C LEU A 540 4.96 13.01 18.48
N VAL A 541 4.22 12.24 17.67
CA VAL A 541 2.95 11.62 18.06
C VAL A 541 3.18 10.14 18.33
N ARG A 542 2.89 9.70 19.56
CA ARG A 542 3.14 8.32 19.99
C ARG A 542 1.89 7.45 20.02
N ALA A 543 0.71 8.04 20.13
CA ALA A 543 -0.57 7.33 20.11
C ALA A 543 -1.40 7.76 18.91
N ASN A 544 -1.73 6.81 18.01
CA ASN A 544 -2.39 7.09 16.76
C ASN A 544 -3.65 6.22 16.64
N TYR A 545 -4.82 6.84 16.39
CA TYR A 545 -6.10 6.16 16.32
C TYR A 545 -6.74 6.31 14.95
N LEU A 546 -7.17 5.20 14.38
CA LEU A 546 -8.04 5.17 13.20
C LEU A 546 -9.49 5.32 13.64
N ALA A 547 -10.24 6.15 12.96
CA ALA A 547 -11.64 6.44 13.26
C ALA A 547 -12.41 6.81 11.99
N SER A 548 -13.74 6.74 12.02
CA SER A 548 -14.57 7.26 10.92
C SER A 548 -14.43 8.78 10.79
N PRO A 549 -14.63 9.36 9.59
CA PRO A 549 -14.61 10.80 9.38
C PRO A 549 -15.48 11.60 10.39
N PRO A 550 -16.72 11.19 10.72
CA PRO A 550 -17.47 11.85 11.77
C PRO A 550 -16.79 11.81 13.16
N LEU A 551 -16.18 10.68 13.53
CA LEU A 551 -15.47 10.58 14.79
C LEU A 551 -14.15 11.39 14.80
N VAL A 552 -13.48 11.58 13.66
CA VAL A 552 -12.35 12.51 13.55
C VAL A 552 -12.78 13.93 13.90
N VAL A 553 -13.94 14.39 13.38
CA VAL A 553 -14.50 15.70 13.73
C VAL A 553 -14.85 15.77 15.24
N ALA A 554 -15.46 14.71 15.78
CA ALA A 554 -15.80 14.65 17.21
C ALA A 554 -14.56 14.75 18.12
N TYR A 555 -13.47 14.02 17.80
CA TYR A 555 -12.23 14.10 18.56
C TYR A 555 -11.49 15.44 18.40
N ALA A 556 -11.65 16.12 17.25
CA ALA A 556 -11.15 17.48 17.09
C ALA A 556 -11.87 18.48 18.02
N LEU A 557 -13.20 18.34 18.18
CA LEU A 557 -14.00 19.14 19.10
C LEU A 557 -13.65 18.83 20.57
N ALA A 558 -13.52 17.55 20.93
CA ALA A 558 -13.07 17.12 22.25
C ALA A 558 -11.65 17.59 22.57
N GLY A 559 -10.74 17.53 21.59
CA GLY A 559 -9.32 17.87 21.72
C GLY A 559 -8.50 16.90 22.57
N ARG A 560 -9.10 15.80 23.05
CA ARG A 560 -8.48 14.84 23.98
C ARG A 560 -8.97 13.42 23.69
N MET A 561 -8.08 12.45 23.87
CA MET A 561 -8.41 11.02 23.75
C MET A 561 -8.93 10.39 25.05
N ASP A 562 -8.63 10.98 26.17
CA ASP A 562 -9.06 10.55 27.51
C ASP A 562 -10.46 11.09 27.91
N LEU A 563 -11.29 11.41 26.93
CA LEU A 563 -12.70 11.78 27.09
C LEU A 563 -13.58 10.64 26.56
N ASP A 564 -14.61 10.25 27.32
CA ASP A 564 -15.60 9.28 26.86
C ASP A 564 -16.65 9.99 26.02
N LEU A 565 -16.53 9.88 24.68
CA LEU A 565 -17.48 10.51 23.73
C LEU A 565 -18.92 10.03 23.88
N THR A 566 -19.17 8.89 24.57
CA THR A 566 -20.51 8.35 24.73
C THR A 566 -21.27 8.91 25.91
N THR A 567 -20.56 9.45 26.91
CA THR A 567 -21.15 9.89 28.17
C THR A 567 -20.71 11.27 28.63
N GLU A 568 -19.59 11.80 28.11
CA GLU A 568 -19.07 13.10 28.51
C GLU A 568 -19.32 14.17 27.42
N PRO A 569 -19.54 15.44 27.81
CA PRO A 569 -19.81 16.49 26.82
C PRO A 569 -18.56 16.88 26.03
N LEU A 570 -18.73 17.16 24.73
CA LEU A 570 -17.68 17.69 23.83
C LEU A 570 -17.32 19.15 24.14
N GLY A 571 -18.25 19.87 24.75
CA GLY A 571 -18.15 21.28 25.10
C GLY A 571 -19.50 21.82 25.55
N SER A 572 -19.63 23.15 25.58
CA SER A 572 -20.88 23.82 25.91
C SER A 572 -21.39 24.64 24.73
N ASP A 573 -22.70 24.76 24.60
CA ASP A 573 -23.35 25.62 23.62
C ASP A 573 -23.21 27.13 24.04
N LYS A 574 -23.77 28.00 23.19
CA LYS A 574 -23.74 29.46 23.42
C LYS A 574 -24.45 29.90 24.70
N SER A 575 -25.29 29.05 25.28
CA SER A 575 -25.98 29.28 26.53
C SER A 575 -25.28 28.67 27.75
N GLY A 576 -24.15 27.99 27.53
CA GLY A 576 -23.40 27.27 28.57
C GLY A 576 -23.91 25.85 28.85
N LYS A 577 -24.89 25.36 28.12
CA LYS A 577 -25.42 23.99 28.25
C LYS A 577 -24.43 22.97 27.66
N PRO A 578 -24.14 21.85 28.35
CA PRO A 578 -23.29 20.82 27.81
C PRO A 578 -23.87 20.21 26.54
N VAL A 579 -23.01 19.95 25.54
CA VAL A 579 -23.35 19.31 24.25
C VAL A 579 -22.63 17.97 24.16
N PHE A 580 -23.40 16.91 24.00
CA PHE A 580 -22.93 15.54 23.86
C PHE A 580 -22.82 15.11 22.39
N LEU A 581 -22.07 14.07 22.12
CA LEU A 581 -21.96 13.52 20.77
C LEU A 581 -23.32 13.13 20.19
N SER A 582 -24.19 12.52 21.00
CA SER A 582 -25.56 12.15 20.62
C SER A 582 -26.43 13.32 20.15
N ASP A 583 -26.16 14.55 20.65
CA ASP A 583 -26.92 15.76 20.26
C ASP A 583 -26.59 16.23 18.84
N ILE A 584 -25.43 15.85 18.31
CA ILE A 584 -24.93 16.32 17.01
C ILE A 584 -24.69 15.18 16.00
N TRP A 585 -24.84 13.91 16.42
CA TRP A 585 -24.70 12.77 15.51
C TRP A 585 -25.82 12.80 14.45
N PRO A 586 -25.49 12.73 13.14
CA PRO A 586 -26.52 12.72 12.10
C PRO A 586 -27.21 11.36 12.05
N THR A 587 -28.53 11.39 11.80
CA THR A 587 -29.31 10.16 11.59
C THR A 587 -29.02 9.55 10.20
N PRO A 588 -29.21 8.25 10.01
CA PRO A 588 -29.10 7.60 8.70
C PRO A 588 -29.97 8.27 7.63
N GLN A 589 -31.18 8.70 8.00
CA GLN A 589 -32.12 9.37 7.09
C GLN A 589 -31.60 10.74 6.63
N GLU A 590 -30.98 11.53 7.53
CA GLU A 590 -30.35 12.81 7.16
C GLU A 590 -29.19 12.59 6.19
N ILE A 591 -28.36 11.59 6.45
CA ILE A 591 -27.21 11.25 5.57
C ILE A 591 -27.72 10.82 4.19
N GLU A 592 -28.64 9.84 4.13
CA GLU A 592 -29.18 9.32 2.86
C GLU A 592 -29.84 10.40 2.03
N THR A 593 -30.70 11.23 2.65
CA THR A 593 -31.38 12.33 1.99
C THR A 593 -30.38 13.34 1.41
N THR A 594 -29.32 13.67 2.17
CA THR A 594 -28.32 14.63 1.73
C THR A 594 -27.45 14.04 0.60
N VAL A 595 -27.02 12.78 0.72
CA VAL A 595 -26.24 12.09 -0.33
C VAL A 595 -27.06 12.05 -1.63
N ARG A 596 -28.33 11.63 -1.55
CA ARG A 596 -29.21 11.53 -2.73
C ARG A 596 -29.44 12.89 -3.41
N ALA A 597 -29.50 13.98 -2.64
CA ALA A 597 -29.70 15.33 -3.18
C ALA A 597 -28.43 15.97 -3.74
N ALA A 598 -27.26 15.65 -3.17
CA ALA A 598 -26.00 16.36 -3.45
C ALA A 598 -25.06 15.63 -4.40
N VAL A 599 -25.05 14.29 -4.44
CA VAL A 599 -24.11 13.52 -5.26
C VAL A 599 -24.74 13.16 -6.60
N SER A 600 -24.05 13.45 -7.70
CA SER A 600 -24.56 13.19 -9.05
C SER A 600 -23.50 12.64 -10.00
N THR A 601 -23.92 11.87 -11.00
CA THR A 601 -23.07 11.32 -12.06
C THR A 601 -22.28 12.41 -12.80
N SER A 602 -22.86 13.59 -12.99
CA SER A 602 -22.20 14.70 -13.68
C SER A 602 -20.94 15.20 -12.97
N MET A 603 -20.81 15.01 -11.65
CA MET A 603 -19.59 15.35 -10.90
C MET A 603 -18.45 14.42 -11.30
N TYR A 604 -18.71 13.12 -11.38
CA TYR A 604 -17.70 12.13 -11.80
C TYR A 604 -17.27 12.37 -13.25
N THR A 605 -18.23 12.50 -14.17
CA THR A 605 -17.89 12.73 -15.59
C THR A 605 -17.14 14.04 -15.79
N LYS A 606 -17.47 15.11 -15.08
CA LYS A 606 -16.76 16.38 -15.12
C LYS A 606 -15.32 16.24 -14.63
N GLN A 607 -15.11 15.62 -13.46
CA GLN A 607 -13.77 15.56 -12.85
C GLN A 607 -12.83 14.60 -13.59
N TYR A 608 -13.36 13.56 -14.23
CA TYR A 608 -12.55 12.56 -14.91
C TYR A 608 -12.44 12.73 -16.43
N SER A 609 -13.19 13.65 -17.06
CA SER A 609 -13.11 13.90 -18.51
C SER A 609 -11.72 14.29 -18.98
N GLU A 610 -10.94 14.98 -18.16
CA GLU A 610 -9.59 15.46 -18.45
C GLU A 610 -8.55 14.93 -17.45
N VAL A 611 -8.74 13.72 -16.96
CA VAL A 611 -7.93 13.12 -15.87
C VAL A 611 -6.41 13.10 -16.14
N TYR A 612 -5.99 13.11 -17.39
CA TYR A 612 -4.58 13.09 -17.80
C TYR A 612 -4.01 14.48 -18.20
N GLU A 613 -4.84 15.52 -18.23
CA GLU A 613 -4.45 16.84 -18.75
C GLU A 613 -3.63 17.67 -17.76
N GLY A 614 -3.99 17.62 -16.47
CA GLY A 614 -3.37 18.42 -15.42
C GLY A 614 -3.62 19.92 -15.52
N ASP A 615 -3.06 20.65 -14.58
CA ASP A 615 -3.17 22.10 -14.46
C ASP A 615 -2.15 22.87 -15.33
N ALA A 616 -2.11 24.19 -15.19
CA ALA A 616 -1.18 25.04 -15.93
C ALA A 616 0.29 24.77 -15.59
N HIS A 617 0.60 24.43 -14.32
CA HIS A 617 1.97 24.10 -13.91
C HIS A 617 2.44 22.81 -14.57
N TRP A 618 1.60 21.77 -14.55
CA TRP A 618 1.88 20.51 -15.22
C TRP A 618 2.07 20.68 -16.73
N LYS A 619 1.17 21.42 -17.40
CA LYS A 619 1.24 21.67 -18.85
C LYS A 619 2.46 22.53 -19.25
N GLY A 620 2.87 23.47 -18.41
CA GLY A 620 3.98 24.40 -18.66
C GLY A 620 5.39 23.87 -18.40
N MET A 621 5.53 22.66 -17.81
CA MET A 621 6.87 22.12 -17.49
C MET A 621 7.72 21.84 -18.73
N HIS A 622 9.01 22.14 -18.64
CA HIS A 622 10.00 21.69 -19.63
C HIS A 622 10.22 20.18 -19.51
N VAL A 623 10.05 19.45 -20.61
CA VAL A 623 10.17 18.00 -20.66
C VAL A 623 11.33 17.58 -21.56
N PRO A 624 12.30 16.80 -21.07
CA PRO A 624 13.34 16.21 -21.92
C PRO A 624 12.75 15.42 -23.09
N GLN A 625 13.44 15.39 -24.23
CA GLN A 625 12.98 14.69 -25.42
C GLN A 625 13.86 13.47 -25.72
N GLY A 626 13.29 12.46 -26.37
CA GLY A 626 13.99 11.26 -26.85
C GLY A 626 13.70 9.99 -26.05
N ASP A 627 14.12 8.85 -26.60
CA ASP A 627 13.86 7.51 -26.06
C ASP A 627 14.73 7.18 -24.82
N LEU A 628 15.87 7.87 -24.68
CA LEU A 628 16.78 7.72 -23.54
C LEU A 628 16.69 8.96 -22.66
N TYR A 629 16.65 8.73 -21.36
CA TYR A 629 16.66 9.85 -20.41
C TYR A 629 18.06 10.49 -20.36
N GLN A 630 18.09 11.80 -20.27
CA GLN A 630 19.34 12.57 -20.12
C GLN A 630 19.65 12.69 -18.62
N TRP A 631 20.49 11.78 -18.14
CA TRP A 631 20.87 11.72 -16.73
C TRP A 631 21.76 12.90 -16.34
N ASP A 632 21.37 13.65 -15.32
CA ASP A 632 22.19 14.67 -14.68
C ASP A 632 22.95 14.05 -13.49
N PRO A 633 24.29 13.92 -13.54
CA PRO A 633 25.07 13.37 -12.44
C PRO A 633 25.01 14.24 -11.16
N LYS A 634 24.60 15.50 -11.25
CA LYS A 634 24.41 16.42 -10.13
C LYS A 634 23.01 16.34 -9.52
N SER A 635 22.06 15.68 -10.17
CA SER A 635 20.71 15.55 -9.65
C SER A 635 20.71 14.90 -8.25
N THR A 636 19.85 15.44 -7.39
CA THR A 636 19.59 14.87 -6.06
C THR A 636 18.20 14.23 -5.97
N TYR A 637 17.45 14.15 -7.08
CA TYR A 637 16.14 13.50 -7.21
C TYR A 637 16.13 12.29 -8.14
N ILE A 638 16.70 12.42 -9.36
CA ILE A 638 16.68 11.37 -10.39
C ILE A 638 18.12 11.04 -10.79
N LYS A 639 18.59 9.85 -10.45
CA LYS A 639 19.98 9.44 -10.66
C LYS A 639 20.07 8.02 -11.20
N LEU A 640 20.95 7.80 -12.16
CA LEU A 640 21.19 6.47 -12.75
C LEU A 640 21.68 5.48 -11.68
N PRO A 641 20.92 4.43 -11.37
CA PRO A 641 21.33 3.44 -10.38
C PRO A 641 22.31 2.40 -10.97
N PRO A 642 23.15 1.76 -10.13
CA PRO A 642 24.23 0.87 -10.57
C PRO A 642 23.79 -0.58 -10.83
N TYR A 643 22.50 -0.87 -10.95
CA TYR A 643 21.95 -2.25 -10.97
C TYR A 643 22.47 -3.11 -12.12
N PHE A 644 22.81 -2.50 -13.25
CA PHE A 644 23.27 -3.18 -14.46
C PHE A 644 24.74 -2.88 -14.81
N GLU A 645 25.48 -2.27 -13.90
CA GLU A 645 26.92 -2.04 -14.11
C GLU A 645 27.67 -3.36 -14.18
N ASN A 646 28.53 -3.51 -15.21
CA ASN A 646 29.34 -4.72 -15.43
C ASN A 646 28.53 -6.03 -15.49
N MET A 647 27.25 -5.96 -15.83
CA MET A 647 26.40 -7.15 -15.92
C MET A 647 26.84 -8.04 -17.10
N PRO A 648 27.24 -9.30 -16.87
CA PRO A 648 27.61 -10.22 -17.95
C PRO A 648 26.36 -10.70 -18.70
N LYS A 649 26.52 -11.02 -20.01
CA LYS A 649 25.41 -11.56 -20.82
C LYS A 649 24.89 -12.91 -20.29
N THR A 650 25.77 -13.75 -19.78
CA THR A 650 25.41 -15.01 -19.11
C THR A 650 25.56 -14.86 -17.61
N PRO A 651 24.57 -15.28 -16.79
CA PRO A 651 24.71 -15.20 -15.35
C PRO A 651 25.85 -16.09 -14.84
N PRO A 652 26.63 -15.65 -13.82
CA PRO A 652 27.63 -16.51 -13.19
C PRO A 652 26.92 -17.66 -12.44
N PRO A 653 27.61 -18.78 -12.18
CA PRO A 653 27.10 -19.85 -11.33
C PRO A 653 26.69 -19.33 -9.96
N LEU A 654 25.68 -19.94 -9.37
CA LEU A 654 25.34 -19.67 -7.96
C LEU A 654 26.49 -20.06 -7.06
N ALA A 655 26.76 -19.24 -6.06
CA ALA A 655 27.82 -19.46 -5.09
C ALA A 655 27.29 -19.37 -3.66
N ASP A 656 27.91 -20.14 -2.78
CA ASP A 656 27.69 -20.06 -1.34
C ASP A 656 28.24 -18.73 -0.80
N VAL A 657 27.81 -18.34 0.39
CA VAL A 657 28.25 -17.09 1.04
C VAL A 657 29.18 -17.43 2.19
N HIS A 658 30.42 -16.95 2.11
CA HIS A 658 31.47 -17.23 3.10
C HIS A 658 31.88 -15.97 3.84
N ALA A 659 32.25 -16.14 5.10
CA ALA A 659 32.79 -15.11 5.99
C ALA A 659 31.86 -13.88 6.12
N ALA A 660 30.53 -14.06 6.06
CA ALA A 660 29.58 -12.97 6.18
C ALA A 660 29.55 -12.39 7.60
N ARG A 661 29.39 -11.07 7.70
CA ARG A 661 29.20 -10.35 8.97
C ARG A 661 27.76 -9.84 9.08
N VAL A 662 27.27 -9.81 10.31
CA VAL A 662 25.92 -9.29 10.58
C VAL A 662 25.96 -7.77 10.64
N LEU A 663 25.16 -7.14 9.77
CA LEU A 663 25.00 -5.68 9.74
C LEU A 663 23.97 -5.20 10.75
N ALA A 664 22.90 -5.99 10.95
CA ALA A 664 21.84 -5.68 11.90
C ALA A 664 21.21 -6.94 12.48
N VAL A 665 20.89 -6.87 13.77
CA VAL A 665 20.07 -7.85 14.51
C VAL A 665 18.79 -7.15 14.93
N LEU A 666 17.69 -7.56 14.36
CA LEU A 666 16.38 -6.89 14.47
C LEU A 666 15.37 -7.80 15.19
N GLY A 667 14.42 -7.20 15.88
CA GLY A 667 13.33 -7.92 16.55
C GLY A 667 12.17 -8.26 15.64
N ASP A 668 11.03 -8.58 16.25
CA ASP A 668 9.76 -8.89 15.57
C ASP A 668 9.11 -7.65 14.94
N SER A 669 8.26 -7.89 13.94
CA SER A 669 7.41 -6.89 13.30
C SER A 669 8.16 -5.65 12.77
N VAL A 670 9.39 -5.86 12.30
CA VAL A 670 10.16 -4.79 11.63
C VAL A 670 9.54 -4.53 10.27
N THR A 671 8.94 -3.36 10.13
CA THR A 671 8.19 -2.98 8.93
C THR A 671 9.11 -2.48 7.81
N THR A 672 8.57 -2.42 6.59
CA THR A 672 9.25 -1.77 5.45
C THR A 672 9.54 -0.29 5.71
N ASP A 673 8.78 0.37 6.60
CA ASP A 673 9.06 1.74 7.08
C ASP A 673 10.33 1.82 7.94
N HIS A 674 10.61 0.78 8.73
CA HIS A 674 11.86 0.69 9.49
C HIS A 674 13.06 0.46 8.57
N ILE A 675 12.90 -0.36 7.53
CA ILE A 675 13.99 -0.70 6.59
C ILE A 675 14.25 0.45 5.61
N SER A 676 13.19 1.03 5.03
CA SER A 676 13.28 2.12 4.07
C SER A 676 12.25 3.21 4.40
N PRO A 677 12.61 4.22 5.18
CA PRO A 677 11.70 5.29 5.58
C PRO A 677 11.19 6.10 4.39
N ALA A 678 9.99 6.67 4.52
CA ALA A 678 9.40 7.59 3.55
C ALA A 678 9.36 9.04 4.03
N GLY A 679 9.43 9.25 5.34
CA GLY A 679 9.28 10.55 6.00
C GLY A 679 10.47 11.48 5.84
N SER A 680 10.54 12.49 6.71
CA SER A 680 11.57 13.54 6.70
C SER A 680 12.98 12.98 6.83
N ILE A 681 13.93 13.65 6.16
CA ILE A 681 15.36 13.34 6.21
C ILE A 681 16.01 14.16 7.33
N PRO A 682 16.55 13.53 8.41
CA PRO A 682 17.27 14.27 9.44
C PRO A 682 18.56 14.92 8.91
N VAL A 683 18.83 16.14 9.34
CA VAL A 683 19.96 16.95 8.84
C VAL A 683 21.32 16.30 9.11
N ASP A 684 21.46 15.67 10.27
CA ASP A 684 22.68 15.01 10.77
C ASP A 684 22.84 13.57 10.28
N SER A 685 21.82 13.03 9.59
CA SER A 685 21.85 11.68 9.01
C SER A 685 22.85 11.59 7.85
N PRO A 686 23.32 10.38 7.46
CA PRO A 686 24.14 10.19 6.27
C PRO A 686 23.49 10.76 4.99
N ALA A 687 22.16 10.65 4.87
CA ALA A 687 21.42 11.20 3.73
C ALA A 687 21.36 12.73 3.78
N GLY A 688 21.12 13.33 4.96
CA GLY A 688 21.12 14.79 5.14
C GLY A 688 22.49 15.40 4.81
N LYS A 689 23.57 14.80 5.32
CA LYS A 689 24.96 15.21 5.01
C LYS A 689 25.27 15.12 3.51
N TYR A 690 24.80 14.06 2.85
CA TYR A 690 24.93 13.92 1.39
C TYR A 690 24.21 15.04 0.64
N LEU A 691 22.99 15.38 1.03
CA LEU A 691 22.22 16.46 0.40
C LEU A 691 22.91 17.81 0.60
N ILE A 692 23.39 18.12 1.80
CA ILE A 692 24.13 19.35 2.08
C ILE A 692 25.40 19.43 1.23
N ALA A 693 26.15 18.33 1.13
CA ALA A 693 27.36 18.28 0.30
C ALA A 693 27.08 18.49 -1.19
N ASN A 694 25.85 18.23 -1.64
CA ASN A 694 25.38 18.52 -2.99
C ASN A 694 24.62 19.86 -3.12
N GLY A 695 24.72 20.76 -2.13
CA GLY A 695 24.18 22.10 -2.17
C GLY A 695 22.70 22.24 -1.82
N VAL A 696 22.04 21.16 -1.36
CA VAL A 696 20.62 21.20 -0.96
C VAL A 696 20.51 21.71 0.48
N LYS A 697 19.70 22.73 0.69
CA LYS A 697 19.48 23.31 2.03
C LYS A 697 18.52 22.44 2.84
N PRO A 698 18.60 22.42 4.19
CA PRO A 698 17.76 21.57 5.03
C PRO A 698 16.25 21.71 4.78
N TYR A 699 15.75 22.90 4.50
CA TYR A 699 14.33 23.13 4.19
C TYR A 699 13.90 22.67 2.78
N GLU A 700 14.87 22.31 1.92
CA GLU A 700 14.68 21.79 0.57
C GLU A 700 14.84 20.27 0.52
N PHE A 701 15.12 19.61 1.66
CA PHE A 701 15.38 18.16 1.69
C PHE A 701 14.21 17.36 1.15
N ASN A 702 12.98 17.81 1.36
CA ASN A 702 11.78 17.04 1.11
C ASN A 702 11.80 15.75 1.97
N SER A 703 11.31 14.63 1.46
CA SER A 703 11.25 13.37 2.18
C SER A 703 12.05 12.27 1.47
N TYR A 704 12.36 11.18 2.19
CA TYR A 704 12.91 9.97 1.58
C TYR A 704 11.98 9.44 0.47
N GLY A 705 10.66 9.50 0.66
CA GLY A 705 9.68 9.10 -0.34
C GLY A 705 9.84 9.86 -1.65
N ALA A 706 9.97 11.16 -1.58
CA ALA A 706 10.15 12.02 -2.75
C ALA A 706 11.49 11.81 -3.48
N ARG A 707 12.52 11.27 -2.79
CA ARG A 707 13.86 11.06 -3.36
C ARG A 707 14.15 9.61 -3.77
N ARG A 708 13.13 8.76 -3.85
CA ARG A 708 13.29 7.35 -4.26
C ARG A 708 13.86 7.13 -5.66
N GLY A 709 13.84 8.13 -6.53
CA GLY A 709 14.55 8.13 -7.82
C GLY A 709 16.06 8.32 -7.69
N ASN A 710 16.60 8.57 -6.48
CA ASN A 710 18.02 8.74 -6.23
C ASN A 710 18.54 7.65 -5.28
N HIS A 711 19.25 6.67 -5.84
CA HIS A 711 19.81 5.54 -5.11
C HIS A 711 20.82 5.96 -4.01
N GLU A 712 21.52 7.08 -4.16
CA GLU A 712 22.49 7.58 -3.18
C GLU A 712 21.82 8.06 -1.89
N VAL A 713 20.67 8.75 -2.00
CA VAL A 713 19.87 9.15 -0.84
C VAL A 713 19.26 7.91 -0.17
N MET A 714 18.68 7.02 -0.98
CA MET A 714 17.97 5.84 -0.46
C MET A 714 18.91 4.84 0.21
N LEU A 715 20.11 4.64 -0.32
CA LEU A 715 21.14 3.79 0.28
C LEU A 715 21.51 4.29 1.68
N ARG A 716 21.66 5.62 1.84
CA ARG A 716 21.97 6.26 3.13
C ARG A 716 20.77 6.27 4.09
N GLY A 717 19.56 6.15 3.57
CA GLY A 717 18.32 6.04 4.34
C GLY A 717 17.95 4.61 4.71
N THR A 718 18.60 3.61 4.14
CA THR A 718 18.29 2.21 4.43
C THR A 718 18.67 1.85 5.87
N PHE A 719 17.70 1.32 6.62
CA PHE A 719 17.76 1.08 8.07
C PHE A 719 18.00 2.35 8.92
N ALA A 720 17.63 3.54 8.41
CA ALA A 720 17.82 4.80 9.12
C ALA A 720 16.54 5.35 9.78
N ASN A 721 15.50 4.53 9.93
CA ASN A 721 14.28 4.95 10.64
C ASN A 721 14.61 5.27 12.10
N ILE A 722 14.10 6.40 12.61
CA ILE A 722 14.37 6.92 13.95
C ILE A 722 13.92 6.00 15.09
N ARG A 723 13.05 5.03 14.82
CA ARG A 723 12.54 4.04 15.78
C ARG A 723 13.16 2.66 15.62
N LEU A 724 14.06 2.49 14.67
CA LEU A 724 14.75 1.21 14.49
C LEU A 724 15.61 0.92 15.74
N ARG A 725 15.53 -0.31 16.23
CA ARG A 725 16.35 -0.81 17.34
C ARG A 725 17.20 -1.97 16.84
N ASN A 726 18.49 -1.72 16.66
CA ASN A 726 19.43 -2.75 16.31
C ASN A 726 20.07 -3.31 17.58
N GLN A 727 19.87 -4.59 17.84
CA GLN A 727 20.38 -5.27 19.04
C GLN A 727 21.91 -5.43 19.05
N LEU A 728 22.60 -5.22 17.91
CA LEU A 728 24.06 -5.08 17.88
C LEU A 728 24.54 -3.79 18.55
N ALA A 729 23.71 -2.74 18.60
CA ALA A 729 24.02 -1.47 19.25
C ALA A 729 22.98 -1.18 20.34
N PRO A 730 22.98 -1.96 21.45
CA PRO A 730 21.98 -1.87 22.48
C PRO A 730 21.92 -0.47 23.12
N GLY A 731 20.72 -0.03 23.48
CA GLY A 731 20.50 1.31 24.05
C GLY A 731 20.42 2.44 23.01
N THR A 732 20.49 2.13 21.71
CA THR A 732 20.32 3.12 20.63
C THR A 732 18.98 2.97 19.93
N GLU A 733 18.44 4.08 19.44
CA GLU A 733 17.34 4.12 18.45
C GLU A 733 17.86 4.80 17.19
N GLY A 734 17.36 4.38 16.01
CA GLY A 734 17.81 4.86 14.71
C GLY A 734 18.78 3.91 14.01
N GLY A 735 19.40 4.39 12.94
CA GLY A 735 20.26 3.59 12.05
C GLY A 735 21.67 3.35 12.58
N TRP A 736 21.82 2.83 13.79
CA TRP A 736 23.11 2.54 14.42
C TRP A 736 23.48 1.06 14.40
N THR A 737 24.78 0.77 14.29
CA THR A 737 25.33 -0.59 14.37
C THR A 737 26.76 -0.56 14.95
N LEU A 738 27.35 -1.75 15.11
CA LEU A 738 28.77 -1.93 15.39
C LEU A 738 29.51 -2.43 14.16
N TYR A 739 30.66 -1.83 13.88
CA TYR A 739 31.64 -2.40 12.92
C TYR A 739 32.45 -3.46 13.65
N LEU A 740 32.14 -4.73 13.42
CA LEU A 740 32.56 -5.83 14.27
C LEU A 740 34.08 -6.11 14.29
N PRO A 741 34.89 -5.89 13.23
CA PRO A 741 36.33 -6.06 13.38
C PRO A 741 36.95 -5.22 14.50
N GLY A 742 36.37 -4.06 14.87
CA GLY A 742 36.84 -3.15 15.91
C GLY A 742 35.84 -2.86 17.04
N GLY A 743 34.56 -3.26 16.92
CA GLY A 743 33.50 -2.93 17.87
C GLY A 743 33.09 -1.44 17.87
N GLU A 744 33.50 -0.70 16.83
CA GLU A 744 33.21 0.73 16.72
C GLU A 744 31.73 0.99 16.39
N LYS A 745 31.07 1.84 17.15
CA LYS A 745 29.69 2.27 16.92
C LYS A 745 29.65 3.34 15.84
N MET A 746 28.84 3.11 14.78
CA MET A 746 28.65 4.03 13.68
C MET A 746 27.27 3.86 13.03
N SER A 747 26.96 4.68 12.03
CA SER A 747 25.73 4.45 11.24
C SER A 747 25.82 3.16 10.43
N ILE A 748 24.65 2.52 10.20
CA ILE A 748 24.57 1.30 9.37
C ILE A 748 25.18 1.54 7.98
N TYR A 749 24.94 2.74 7.40
CA TYR A 749 25.53 3.12 6.12
C TYR A 749 27.07 3.15 6.16
N GLU A 750 27.68 3.83 7.15
CA GLU A 750 29.13 3.94 7.28
C GLU A 750 29.78 2.57 7.50
N ALA A 751 29.17 1.73 8.35
CA ALA A 751 29.63 0.35 8.55
C ALA A 751 29.58 -0.46 7.23
N ALA A 752 28.49 -0.36 6.50
CA ALA A 752 28.33 -1.04 5.21
C ALA A 752 29.39 -0.60 4.18
N VAL A 753 29.77 0.69 4.17
CA VAL A 753 30.86 1.20 3.32
C VAL A 753 32.18 0.56 3.71
N LYS A 754 32.55 0.53 5.00
CA LYS A 754 33.79 -0.11 5.49
C LYS A 754 33.84 -1.62 5.15
N TYR A 755 32.72 -2.34 5.32
CA TYR A 755 32.67 -3.76 4.97
C TYR A 755 32.80 -3.99 3.46
N ARG A 756 32.20 -3.13 2.63
CA ARG A 756 32.33 -3.21 1.18
C ARG A 756 33.78 -2.97 0.72
N GLU A 757 34.47 -2.00 1.29
CA GLU A 757 35.89 -1.72 1.03
C GLU A 757 36.77 -2.88 1.47
N ALA A 758 36.41 -3.59 2.53
CA ALA A 758 37.08 -4.80 3.00
C ALA A 758 36.65 -6.07 2.23
N GLY A 759 35.73 -6.00 1.27
CA GLY A 759 35.26 -7.16 0.50
C GLY A 759 34.43 -8.16 1.32
N VAL A 760 33.89 -7.77 2.48
CA VAL A 760 33.17 -8.66 3.39
C VAL A 760 31.66 -8.65 3.05
N PRO A 761 31.06 -9.82 2.74
CA PRO A 761 29.63 -9.92 2.52
C PRO A 761 28.85 -9.69 3.82
N LEU A 762 27.64 -9.13 3.69
CA LEU A 762 26.82 -8.78 4.82
C LEU A 762 25.54 -9.60 4.89
N MET A 763 25.00 -9.72 6.11
CA MET A 763 23.71 -10.33 6.37
C MET A 763 22.93 -9.57 7.44
N VAL A 764 21.62 -9.84 7.50
CA VAL A 764 20.69 -9.33 8.54
C VAL A 764 20.06 -10.53 9.24
N ILE A 765 19.90 -10.44 10.56
CA ILE A 765 19.09 -11.38 11.36
C ILE A 765 17.86 -10.63 11.85
N ALA A 766 16.68 -11.21 11.70
CA ALA A 766 15.40 -10.60 12.08
C ALA A 766 14.46 -11.60 12.78
N GLY A 767 13.48 -11.08 13.48
CA GLY A 767 12.43 -11.85 14.13
C GLY A 767 11.26 -12.19 13.21
N LYS A 768 10.04 -12.22 13.76
CA LYS A 768 8.79 -12.54 13.06
C LYS A 768 8.29 -11.37 12.23
N GLU A 769 7.52 -11.69 11.17
CA GLU A 769 6.83 -10.72 10.32
C GLU A 769 7.78 -9.66 9.70
N TYR A 770 9.00 -10.08 9.32
CA TYR A 770 9.98 -9.17 8.75
C TYR A 770 9.51 -8.60 7.42
N GLY A 771 9.48 -7.26 7.32
CA GLY A 771 9.08 -6.52 6.14
C GLY A 771 7.58 -6.27 6.03
N SER A 772 6.83 -6.33 7.15
CA SER A 772 5.41 -5.96 7.18
C SER A 772 5.17 -4.48 6.81
N GLY A 773 3.95 -4.12 6.45
CA GLY A 773 3.55 -2.75 6.13
C GLY A 773 3.45 -2.46 4.63
N SER A 774 3.85 -1.27 4.19
CA SER A 774 3.72 -0.83 2.79
C SER A 774 4.60 -1.63 1.84
N SER A 775 4.11 -1.80 0.61
CA SER A 775 4.93 -2.31 -0.48
C SER A 775 6.06 -1.33 -0.80
N ARG A 776 7.32 -1.72 -0.51
CA ARG A 776 8.51 -0.90 -0.75
C ARG A 776 9.65 -1.73 -1.30
N ASP A 777 9.89 -1.61 -2.59
CA ASP A 777 11.03 -2.20 -3.28
C ASP A 777 12.37 -1.71 -2.72
N TRP A 778 12.46 -0.44 -2.31
CA TRP A 778 13.66 0.13 -1.69
C TRP A 778 14.07 -0.57 -0.38
N ALA A 779 13.15 -1.23 0.31
CA ALA A 779 13.54 -2.08 1.44
C ALA A 779 14.43 -3.26 1.01
N ALA A 780 14.32 -3.73 -0.22
CA ALA A 780 15.18 -4.75 -0.80
C ALA A 780 16.33 -4.14 -1.63
N LYS A 781 16.07 -3.12 -2.45
CA LYS A 781 17.08 -2.39 -3.25
C LYS A 781 18.17 -1.81 -2.36
N GLY A 782 17.80 -1.09 -1.31
CA GLY A 782 18.74 -0.52 -0.34
C GLY A 782 19.52 -1.59 0.42
N THR A 783 18.86 -2.64 0.88
CA THR A 783 19.47 -3.79 1.53
C THR A 783 20.55 -4.42 0.63
N ARG A 784 20.24 -4.65 -0.64
CA ARG A 784 21.20 -5.17 -1.64
C ARG A 784 22.38 -4.22 -1.87
N LEU A 785 22.11 -2.93 -2.02
CA LEU A 785 23.14 -1.92 -2.28
C LEU A 785 24.09 -1.70 -1.08
N LEU A 786 23.63 -1.93 0.15
CA LEU A 786 24.49 -1.96 1.34
C LEU A 786 25.48 -3.15 1.36
N GLY A 787 25.29 -4.13 0.47
CA GLY A 787 26.13 -5.33 0.40
C GLY A 787 25.55 -6.54 1.12
N VAL A 788 24.31 -6.46 1.62
CA VAL A 788 23.60 -7.60 2.22
C VAL A 788 23.32 -8.65 1.16
N ARG A 789 23.74 -9.89 1.41
CA ARG A 789 23.53 -11.04 0.54
C ARG A 789 22.41 -11.95 1.04
N VAL A 790 22.24 -12.00 2.34
CA VAL A 790 21.34 -12.93 3.02
C VAL A 790 20.60 -12.22 4.14
N VAL A 791 19.34 -12.56 4.30
CA VAL A 791 18.54 -12.23 5.49
C VAL A 791 18.09 -13.55 6.11
N ILE A 792 18.23 -13.73 7.43
CA ILE A 792 17.67 -14.85 8.17
C ILE A 792 16.59 -14.29 9.11
N ALA A 793 15.35 -14.73 8.99
CA ALA A 793 14.24 -14.27 9.84
C ALA A 793 13.44 -15.46 10.41
N GLU A 794 12.63 -15.21 11.44
CA GLU A 794 11.67 -16.20 11.93
C GLU A 794 10.46 -16.37 11.00
N SER A 795 10.04 -15.27 10.35
CA SER A 795 9.05 -15.27 9.27
C SER A 795 9.10 -13.97 8.46
N TYR A 796 8.53 -14.00 7.26
CA TYR A 796 8.51 -12.88 6.33
C TYR A 796 7.10 -12.46 5.95
N GLU A 797 6.91 -11.19 5.69
CA GLU A 797 5.76 -10.72 4.92
C GLU A 797 5.97 -10.97 3.43
N ARG A 798 4.90 -11.38 2.73
CA ARG A 798 4.93 -11.88 1.35
C ARG A 798 5.67 -10.94 0.39
N ILE A 799 5.25 -9.68 0.32
CA ILE A 799 5.79 -8.72 -0.66
C ILE A 799 7.28 -8.48 -0.42
N HIS A 800 7.70 -8.34 0.83
CA HIS A 800 9.11 -8.07 1.13
C HIS A 800 10.00 -9.26 0.81
N ARG A 801 9.56 -10.50 1.11
CA ARG A 801 10.24 -11.74 0.73
C ARG A 801 10.48 -11.79 -0.78
N SER A 802 9.43 -11.55 -1.57
CA SER A 802 9.49 -11.54 -3.03
C SER A 802 10.45 -10.46 -3.55
N ASN A 803 10.41 -9.25 -2.98
CA ASN A 803 11.32 -8.17 -3.33
C ASN A 803 12.79 -8.50 -3.03
N LEU A 804 13.09 -9.19 -1.92
CA LEU A 804 14.45 -9.63 -1.61
C LEU A 804 14.98 -10.55 -2.71
N ILE A 805 14.21 -11.54 -3.14
CA ILE A 805 14.56 -12.44 -4.26
C ILE A 805 14.73 -11.64 -5.55
N GLY A 806 13.77 -10.76 -5.82
CA GLY A 806 13.79 -9.88 -7.00
C GLY A 806 15.04 -9.00 -7.10
N MET A 807 15.70 -8.73 -5.99
CA MET A 807 16.99 -8.02 -5.93
C MET A 807 18.20 -8.92 -5.72
N GLY A 808 18.04 -10.26 -5.73
CA GLY A 808 19.15 -11.19 -5.53
C GLY A 808 19.69 -11.19 -4.09
N VAL A 809 18.84 -10.95 -3.11
CA VAL A 809 19.11 -11.16 -1.67
C VAL A 809 18.40 -12.44 -1.24
N MET A 810 19.13 -13.38 -0.60
CA MET A 810 18.58 -14.67 -0.18
C MET A 810 17.77 -14.55 1.10
N PRO A 811 16.43 -14.78 1.08
CA PRO A 811 15.64 -14.90 2.29
C PRO A 811 15.73 -16.31 2.84
N LEU A 812 16.19 -16.45 4.07
CA LEU A 812 16.29 -17.71 4.81
C LEU A 812 15.39 -17.64 6.05
N GLU A 813 14.76 -18.73 6.41
CA GLU A 813 13.85 -18.80 7.56
C GLU A 813 14.36 -19.83 8.57
N PHE A 814 14.34 -19.49 9.86
CA PHE A 814 14.63 -20.44 10.92
C PHE A 814 13.63 -21.59 10.89
N LYS A 815 14.05 -22.77 11.28
CA LYS A 815 13.14 -23.92 11.42
C LYS A 815 12.14 -23.67 12.54
N ALA A 816 10.98 -24.30 12.45
CA ALA A 816 9.95 -24.20 13.47
C ALA A 816 10.51 -24.48 14.87
N GLY A 817 10.29 -23.55 15.80
CA GLY A 817 10.79 -23.61 17.17
C GLY A 817 12.23 -23.14 17.36
N GLU A 818 12.94 -22.78 16.27
CA GLU A 818 14.27 -22.19 16.34
C GLU A 818 14.21 -20.69 16.03
N ASN A 819 15.03 -19.93 16.70
CA ASN A 819 15.25 -18.49 16.48
C ASN A 819 16.66 -18.10 16.95
N ARG A 820 16.96 -16.83 16.84
CA ARG A 820 18.24 -16.29 17.25
C ARG A 820 18.58 -16.60 18.70
N GLU A 821 17.61 -16.43 19.60
CA GLU A 821 17.78 -16.64 21.05
C GLU A 821 18.00 -18.12 21.39
N SER A 822 17.17 -19.03 20.85
CA SER A 822 17.27 -20.48 21.09
C SER A 822 18.59 -21.03 20.55
N LEU A 823 19.07 -20.48 19.45
CA LEU A 823 20.37 -20.82 18.87
C LEU A 823 21.52 -20.06 19.53
N GLY A 824 21.28 -19.12 20.44
CA GLY A 824 22.28 -18.33 21.15
C GLY A 824 23.20 -17.56 20.18
N LEU A 825 22.60 -16.97 19.14
CA LEU A 825 23.31 -16.12 18.18
C LEU A 825 23.35 -14.69 18.71
N THR A 826 24.51 -14.10 18.77
CA THR A 826 24.74 -12.73 19.25
C THR A 826 24.75 -11.70 18.11
N GLY A 827 25.07 -12.14 16.89
CA GLY A 827 25.32 -11.31 15.74
C GLY A 827 26.79 -10.90 15.58
N HIS A 828 27.66 -11.27 16.53
CA HIS A 828 29.11 -11.01 16.46
C HIS A 828 29.88 -12.07 15.67
N GLU A 829 29.25 -13.20 15.38
CA GLU A 829 29.84 -14.33 14.71
C GLU A 829 30.18 -14.03 13.25
N ILE A 830 31.09 -14.80 12.67
CA ILE A 830 31.28 -14.94 11.22
C ILE A 830 30.41 -16.09 10.75
N PHE A 831 29.73 -15.90 9.61
CA PHE A 831 28.77 -16.86 9.06
C PHE A 831 29.25 -17.39 7.70
N ASP A 832 29.24 -18.72 7.55
CA ASP A 832 29.30 -19.42 6.28
C ASP A 832 27.96 -20.07 5.99
N ILE A 833 27.41 -19.83 4.80
CA ILE A 833 26.07 -20.26 4.37
C ILE A 833 26.26 -21.12 3.13
N GLU A 834 26.06 -22.43 3.29
CA GLU A 834 26.36 -23.45 2.29
C GLU A 834 25.11 -24.13 1.76
N GLY A 835 25.08 -24.39 0.45
CA GLY A 835 23.99 -25.03 -0.26
C GLY A 835 23.22 -24.10 -1.21
N ILE A 836 23.58 -22.82 -1.29
CA ILE A 836 23.04 -21.88 -2.27
C ILE A 836 23.46 -22.26 -3.68
N ALA A 837 24.69 -22.78 -3.84
CA ALA A 837 25.21 -23.23 -5.13
C ALA A 837 24.31 -24.27 -5.85
N SER A 838 23.47 -24.99 -5.12
CA SER A 838 22.52 -25.97 -5.65
C SER A 838 21.10 -25.69 -5.19
N LEU A 839 20.70 -24.40 -5.26
CA LEU A 839 19.41 -23.89 -4.81
C LEU A 839 18.22 -24.59 -5.49
N ALA A 840 17.18 -24.87 -4.71
CA ALA A 840 15.89 -25.37 -5.14
C ALA A 840 14.79 -24.79 -4.23
N PRO A 841 13.52 -24.74 -4.64
CA PRO A 841 12.44 -24.28 -3.82
C PRO A 841 12.37 -24.97 -2.47
N GLY A 842 12.25 -24.19 -1.38
CA GLY A 842 12.13 -24.71 -0.01
C GLY A 842 13.35 -25.48 0.51
N LYS A 843 14.50 -25.37 -0.14
CA LYS A 843 15.70 -26.12 0.20
C LYS A 843 16.21 -25.81 1.61
N SER A 844 16.63 -26.84 2.36
CA SER A 844 17.36 -26.69 3.60
C SER A 844 18.82 -26.26 3.34
N ILE A 845 19.20 -25.13 3.90
CA ILE A 845 20.52 -24.49 3.78
C ILE A 845 21.30 -24.68 5.08
N SER A 846 22.58 -25.01 4.99
CA SER A 846 23.45 -25.19 6.14
C SER A 846 24.11 -23.87 6.53
N VAL A 847 24.07 -23.52 7.80
CA VAL A 847 24.71 -22.33 8.35
C VAL A 847 25.74 -22.74 9.38
N HIS A 848 26.97 -22.28 9.16
CA HIS A 848 28.09 -22.48 10.09
C HIS A 848 28.46 -21.12 10.66
N THR A 849 28.60 -21.02 11.97
CA THR A 849 29.03 -19.78 12.61
C THR A 849 30.31 -20.00 13.39
N LYS A 850 31.17 -18.99 13.43
CA LYS A 850 32.37 -18.94 14.23
C LYS A 850 32.42 -17.68 15.07
N SER A 851 32.39 -17.81 16.40
CA SER A 851 32.56 -16.68 17.32
C SER A 851 34.03 -16.23 17.40
N ASP A 852 34.26 -15.01 17.91
CA ASP A 852 35.61 -14.48 18.13
C ASP A 852 36.46 -15.36 19.07
N GLY A 853 35.83 -16.10 19.99
CA GLY A 853 36.44 -17.13 20.82
C GLY A 853 36.68 -18.47 20.13
N GLY A 854 36.48 -18.56 18.81
CA GLY A 854 36.73 -19.79 18.02
C GLY A 854 35.64 -20.87 18.14
N LYS A 855 34.56 -20.66 18.91
CA LYS A 855 33.45 -21.60 19.05
C LYS A 855 32.69 -21.70 17.74
N VAL A 856 32.56 -22.88 17.20
CA VAL A 856 31.79 -23.17 15.98
C VAL A 856 30.41 -23.72 16.36
N LYS A 857 29.38 -23.24 15.67
CA LYS A 857 28.01 -23.76 15.74
C LYS A 857 27.52 -24.04 14.32
N LYS A 858 26.76 -25.13 14.19
CA LYS A 858 26.10 -25.52 12.93
C LYS A 858 24.62 -25.70 13.15
N PHE A 859 23.82 -25.12 12.26
CA PHE A 859 22.37 -25.27 12.22
C PHE A 859 21.87 -25.20 10.77
N SER A 860 20.59 -25.45 10.56
CA SER A 860 20.00 -25.40 9.22
C SER A 860 18.81 -24.44 9.20
N VAL A 861 18.64 -23.75 8.08
CA VAL A 861 17.54 -22.84 7.80
C VAL A 861 16.85 -23.24 6.49
N VAL A 862 15.69 -22.70 6.19
CA VAL A 862 14.95 -22.97 4.97
C VAL A 862 15.09 -21.80 4.01
N ALA A 863 15.46 -22.07 2.75
CA ALA A 863 15.43 -21.05 1.70
C ALA A 863 13.99 -20.72 1.35
N ARG A 864 13.59 -19.48 1.57
CA ARG A 864 12.26 -18.96 1.22
C ARG A 864 12.22 -18.46 -0.23
N VAL A 865 12.73 -19.31 -1.08
CA VAL A 865 12.54 -19.31 -2.52
C VAL A 865 11.46 -20.35 -2.78
N ASP A 866 10.27 -19.92 -3.10
CA ASP A 866 9.08 -20.77 -3.00
C ASP A 866 8.75 -21.41 -4.37
N THR A 867 9.31 -20.89 -5.48
CA THR A 867 9.02 -21.36 -6.84
C THR A 867 10.29 -21.54 -7.69
N PRO A 868 10.28 -22.43 -8.73
CA PRO A 868 11.38 -22.57 -9.69
C PRO A 868 11.73 -21.27 -10.41
N GLU A 869 10.72 -20.43 -10.71
CA GLU A 869 10.94 -19.15 -11.38
C GLU A 869 11.72 -18.18 -10.45
N GLU A 870 11.43 -18.16 -9.15
CA GLU A 870 12.20 -17.40 -8.19
C GLU A 870 13.67 -17.87 -8.08
N VAL A 871 13.94 -19.17 -8.26
CA VAL A 871 15.32 -19.69 -8.38
C VAL A 871 16.00 -19.06 -9.58
N SER A 872 15.30 -18.98 -10.72
CA SER A 872 15.81 -18.35 -11.94
C SER A 872 16.09 -16.86 -11.72
N TYR A 873 15.20 -16.13 -11.06
CA TYR A 873 15.43 -14.72 -10.72
C TYR A 873 16.67 -14.54 -9.85
N TYR A 874 16.78 -15.32 -8.78
CA TYR A 874 17.95 -15.25 -7.91
C TYR A 874 19.25 -15.60 -8.63
N HIS A 875 19.24 -16.64 -9.49
CA HIS A 875 20.41 -17.04 -10.30
C HIS A 875 20.90 -15.92 -11.22
N HIS A 876 19.98 -15.15 -11.78
CA HIS A 876 20.32 -14.02 -12.64
C HIS A 876 20.79 -12.76 -11.87
N GLY A 877 20.72 -12.78 -10.53
CA GLY A 877 21.06 -11.65 -9.65
C GLY A 877 19.90 -10.68 -9.42
N GLY A 878 18.69 -11.07 -9.84
CA GLY A 878 17.44 -10.35 -9.70
C GLY A 878 16.54 -10.48 -10.92
N ILE A 879 15.27 -10.14 -10.74
CA ILE A 879 14.24 -10.27 -11.79
C ILE A 879 14.50 -9.35 -12.98
N LEU A 880 14.95 -8.11 -12.74
CA LEU A 880 15.24 -7.16 -13.82
C LEU A 880 16.43 -7.61 -14.68
N GLN A 881 17.47 -8.17 -14.07
CA GLN A 881 18.61 -8.76 -14.78
C GLN A 881 18.19 -9.99 -15.60
N TYR A 882 17.27 -10.80 -15.05
CA TYR A 882 16.67 -11.93 -15.76
C TYR A 882 15.92 -11.45 -17.00
N VAL A 883 14.99 -10.50 -16.83
CA VAL A 883 14.19 -9.95 -17.94
C VAL A 883 15.08 -9.27 -18.99
N LEU A 884 16.05 -8.46 -18.54
CA LEU A 884 16.96 -7.78 -19.47
C LEU A 884 17.72 -8.78 -20.38
N ARG A 885 18.22 -9.89 -19.81
CA ARG A 885 18.89 -10.93 -20.58
C ARG A 885 17.98 -11.63 -21.59
N GLN A 886 16.70 -11.77 -21.28
CA GLN A 886 15.73 -12.32 -22.25
C GLN A 886 15.39 -11.36 -23.39
N MET A 887 15.57 -10.05 -23.18
CA MET A 887 15.29 -9.02 -24.18
C MET A 887 16.48 -8.67 -25.07
N LEU A 888 17.69 -9.08 -24.68
CA LEU A 888 18.89 -8.94 -25.51
C LEU A 888 18.89 -9.95 -26.66
#